data_9a5d661284594535b468598bc940e426
#
_entry.id   9a5d661284594535b468598bc940e426
#
_cell.length_a   1.000
_cell.length_b   1.000
_cell.length_c   1.000
_cell.angle_alpha   90.00
_cell.angle_beta   90.00
_cell.angle_gamma   90.00
#
_symmetry.space_group_name_H-M   'P 1'
#
loop_
_entity.id
_entity.type
_entity.pdbx_description
1 polymer ?
#
loop_
_entity_poly.entity_id
_entity_poly.type
_entity_poly.pdbx_seq_one_letter_code
_entity_poly.pdbx_strand_id
1 'polypeptide(L)'
;MNNKLIKKKFLGISTMCLMACLFLFLSCGSDDKLSEESDVSQGRPYLALKQYGMNKLAVANNVEEATYTLAVCKRGGKSNVELTANLDVWSEEELGNYNKKEKKSYVLLPDEYYSIPSKKVIFASDANDVDVEIKIKASKIIAEMEQGVSYVIALRLSSEEVDLRKGQCDLLLHVAMDYATVEFVSTDVVGRINVKDATTYAKIRTILNYKVDGKDNGSAWDFACELKVPENAEELVAAYNKEYNSNCELLPSNSYSLGKAEYAIGDKEAEGTVTINRDAIQVKWYLLPLTLANASTGEVVCKDEVYYTVVGQTYTNPIITEKGVADPTVFRDPKDGKFYLYSTVTGSDWMPIFSSDDLVNWKYEKNAFRNATKPSWNKDNAFWAPEMRYINGKYVLYYSWAKMNGTAQSHTNVVTADTPLGTYDSTLDDKVFAGSIQLLSNEEFGYNCIDQFYYEENDRKFLFYGSFNGIWVVELTDDGLAVKRGADNKPVFWKKVCGNAFEGTNIYKKGDYYYLFASIGACCAGANSNYEVVVGRSNSLLGPYVDKNGKDMLENAWEPVVDGGDRSKWVGPGHNSMLVVDDEGTEWMIYHSYGYWSGSFGGRNCMLDRLLWTKDGWPYVKNHLPSDSDLIPVFHAN
;
A
#
# COMPACT_ATOMS: atom_id res chain seq x y z
N MET A 1 30.99 29.95 11.45
CA MET A 1 30.97 31.06 10.49
C MET A 1 29.57 31.13 9.92
N ASN A 2 28.76 31.97 10.49
CA ASN A 2 28.09 33.20 9.99
C ASN A 2 27.49 33.06 8.59
N ASN A 3 26.18 33.23 8.35
CA ASN A 3 25.29 34.38 8.58
C ASN A 3 23.88 34.01 8.11
N LYS A 4 22.88 34.42 8.62
CA LYS A 4 22.12 35.58 9.13
C LYS A 4 20.66 35.47 8.72
N LEU A 5 19.83 35.53 9.73
CA LEU A 5 18.38 35.81 9.69
C LEU A 5 18.03 37.07 8.88
N ILE A 6 16.84 37.04 8.23
CA ILE A 6 15.99 38.25 8.14
C ILE A 6 14.55 37.86 8.47
N LYS A 7 14.08 38.33 9.63
CA LYS A 7 12.66 38.44 10.00
C LYS A 7 12.10 39.69 9.33
N LYS A 8 10.88 39.63 8.76
CA LYS A 8 10.00 40.80 8.65
C LYS A 8 8.61 40.42 9.18
N LYS A 9 8.28 41.08 10.30
CA LYS A 9 6.94 41.28 10.82
C LYS A 9 6.21 42.28 9.91
N PHE A 10 4.93 42.07 9.65
CA PHE A 10 3.97 43.14 9.46
C PHE A 10 2.68 42.85 10.22
N LEU A 11 2.28 43.90 10.90
CA LEU A 11 1.13 44.02 11.80
C LEU A 11 -0.17 44.13 11.01
N GLY A 12 -1.27 43.66 11.67
CA GLY A 12 -2.61 43.64 11.12
C GLY A 12 -3.27 45.01 10.91
N ILE A 13 -4.38 44.93 10.20
CA ILE A 13 -5.57 45.82 10.39
C ILE A 13 -6.81 44.99 9.99
N SER A 14 -7.70 44.87 10.95
CA SER A 14 -9.08 44.44 10.80
C SER A 14 -9.84 45.49 9.99
N THR A 15 -10.57 45.04 8.96
CA THR A 15 -11.71 45.83 8.45
C THR A 15 -12.75 44.88 7.88
N MET A 16 -13.84 44.74 8.61
CA MET A 16 -15.13 44.24 8.09
C MET A 16 -15.53 45.10 6.89
N CYS A 17 -15.73 44.48 5.74
CA CYS A 17 -16.49 45.07 4.66
C CYS A 17 -17.45 44.04 4.12
N LEU A 18 -18.73 44.29 4.41
CA LEU A 18 -19.86 43.76 3.64
C LEU A 18 -19.58 44.07 2.15
N MET A 19 -19.46 43.07 1.32
CA MET A 19 -19.48 43.25 -0.13
C MET A 19 -20.64 42.46 -0.71
N ALA A 20 -21.64 43.25 -1.13
CA ALA A 20 -22.66 42.80 -2.03
C ALA A 20 -22.05 42.18 -3.29
N CYS A 21 -22.54 41.03 -3.69
CA CYS A 21 -22.17 40.37 -4.94
C CYS A 21 -22.54 41.27 -6.11
N LEU A 22 -21.54 41.91 -6.69
CA LEU A 22 -21.65 42.53 -8.00
C LEU A 22 -21.21 41.49 -9.04
N PHE A 23 -22.15 40.90 -9.72
CA PHE A 23 -21.89 40.03 -10.87
C PHE A 23 -21.31 40.89 -12.02
N LEU A 24 -20.02 40.77 -12.24
CA LEU A 24 -19.39 41.26 -13.46
C LEU A 24 -19.52 40.19 -14.55
N PHE A 25 -20.42 40.44 -15.49
CA PHE A 25 -20.49 39.71 -16.75
C PHE A 25 -19.22 39.97 -17.57
N LEU A 26 -18.33 39.00 -17.65
CA LEU A 26 -17.31 38.96 -18.68
C LEU A 26 -17.92 38.21 -19.90
N SER A 27 -18.57 38.98 -20.77
CA SER A 27 -18.84 38.56 -22.13
C SER A 27 -17.50 38.47 -22.85
N CYS A 28 -17.09 37.29 -23.27
CA CYS A 28 -16.05 37.09 -24.24
C CYS A 28 -16.62 37.42 -25.64
N GLY A 29 -16.70 38.70 -25.95
CA GLY A 29 -16.94 39.16 -27.30
C GLY A 29 -15.59 39.36 -27.95
N SER A 30 -15.27 38.57 -28.96
CA SER A 30 -14.24 38.93 -29.93
C SER A 30 -14.68 40.22 -30.64
N ASP A 31 -13.85 41.25 -30.56
CA ASP A 31 -13.94 42.42 -31.41
C ASP A 31 -13.63 42.03 -32.86
N ASP A 32 -14.59 41.39 -33.51
CA ASP A 32 -14.63 41.35 -34.96
C ASP A 32 -15.28 42.64 -35.46
N LYS A 33 -14.47 43.48 -36.07
CA LYS A 33 -14.93 44.58 -36.89
C LYS A 33 -15.90 44.03 -37.91
N LEU A 34 -17.21 44.16 -37.60
CA LEU A 34 -18.27 43.91 -38.56
C LEU A 34 -18.10 44.89 -39.75
N SER A 35 -17.62 44.35 -40.86
CA SER A 35 -17.80 45.01 -42.15
C SER A 35 -19.31 45.32 -42.30
N GLU A 36 -19.61 46.59 -42.53
CA GLU A 36 -20.91 47.05 -42.94
C GLU A 36 -21.25 46.43 -44.30
N GLU A 37 -21.85 45.24 -44.31
CA GLU A 37 -22.57 44.74 -45.47
C GLU A 37 -23.99 45.27 -45.42
N SER A 38 -24.27 46.13 -46.36
CA SER A 38 -25.51 46.79 -46.70
C SER A 38 -26.65 45.82 -47.00
N ASP A 39 -27.47 45.55 -45.97
CA ASP A 39 -28.88 45.19 -46.17
C ASP A 39 -29.71 45.65 -44.99
N VAL A 40 -29.61 46.92 -44.62
CA VAL A 40 -30.49 47.59 -43.68
C VAL A 40 -31.37 48.51 -44.53
N SER A 41 -32.67 48.16 -44.60
CA SER A 41 -33.68 49.04 -45.14
C SER A 41 -33.53 50.43 -44.54
N GLN A 42 -33.09 51.40 -45.35
CA GLN A 42 -32.83 52.75 -44.89
C GLN A 42 -34.08 53.28 -44.15
N GLY A 43 -33.97 53.46 -42.84
CA GLY A 43 -34.91 54.23 -42.01
C GLY A 43 -36.08 53.47 -41.40
N ARG A 44 -36.20 52.14 -41.45
CA ARG A 44 -37.19 51.36 -40.74
C ARG A 44 -36.66 50.74 -39.46
N PRO A 45 -37.44 50.71 -38.36
CA PRO A 45 -37.04 50.01 -37.18
C PRO A 45 -37.01 48.47 -37.41
N TYR A 46 -36.09 47.77 -36.69
CA TYR A 46 -36.06 46.31 -36.64
C TYR A 46 -35.82 45.85 -35.20
N LEU A 47 -36.22 44.60 -34.92
CA LEU A 47 -35.98 43.98 -33.63
C LEU A 47 -34.94 42.88 -33.76
N ALA A 48 -34.22 42.68 -32.64
CA ALA A 48 -33.20 41.64 -32.52
C ALA A 48 -33.11 41.20 -31.02
N LEU A 49 -32.63 40.00 -30.81
CA LEU A 49 -32.13 39.57 -29.51
C LEU A 49 -30.73 40.05 -29.26
N LYS A 50 -30.45 40.60 -28.09
CA LYS A 50 -29.09 40.99 -27.72
C LYS A 50 -28.25 39.74 -27.42
N GLN A 51 -28.83 38.79 -26.68
CA GLN A 51 -28.27 37.47 -26.42
C GLN A 51 -28.88 36.46 -27.41
N TYR A 52 -28.40 36.39 -28.62
CA TYR A 52 -28.87 35.46 -29.65
C TYR A 52 -27.91 34.25 -29.77
N GLY A 53 -28.37 33.19 -30.42
CA GLY A 53 -27.61 31.97 -30.60
C GLY A 53 -27.51 31.13 -29.34
N MET A 54 -26.40 30.38 -29.19
CA MET A 54 -26.19 29.52 -28.04
C MET A 54 -25.64 30.31 -26.84
N ASN A 55 -26.38 30.27 -25.77
CA ASN A 55 -25.98 30.83 -24.47
C ASN A 55 -26.00 29.72 -23.40
N LYS A 56 -25.26 29.90 -22.33
CA LYS A 56 -25.23 28.95 -21.20
C LYS A 56 -25.65 29.66 -19.93
N LEU A 57 -26.53 29.01 -19.16
CA LEU A 57 -26.82 29.36 -17.78
C LEU A 57 -26.42 28.17 -16.92
N ALA A 58 -25.50 28.37 -16.00
CA ALA A 58 -25.20 27.39 -14.96
C ALA A 58 -26.26 27.57 -13.84
N VAL A 59 -26.94 26.47 -13.51
CA VAL A 59 -27.83 26.38 -12.33
C VAL A 59 -27.13 25.60 -11.26
N ALA A 60 -26.99 26.20 -10.08
CA ALA A 60 -26.39 25.55 -8.92
C ALA A 60 -27.47 24.99 -8.02
N ASN A 61 -27.14 23.91 -7.31
CA ASN A 61 -28.07 23.15 -6.46
C ASN A 61 -28.61 23.94 -5.29
N ASN A 62 -27.89 24.96 -4.83
CA ASN A 62 -28.26 25.78 -3.66
C ASN A 62 -29.15 26.95 -4.01
N VAL A 63 -29.67 27.05 -5.23
CA VAL A 63 -30.52 28.10 -5.69
C VAL A 63 -31.90 27.52 -6.04
N GLU A 64 -32.96 27.97 -5.36
CA GLU A 64 -34.29 27.49 -5.65
C GLU A 64 -34.77 27.93 -7.05
N GLU A 65 -34.51 29.17 -7.43
CA GLU A 65 -34.84 29.74 -8.74
C GLU A 65 -33.63 30.55 -9.28
N ALA A 66 -33.22 30.25 -10.50
CA ALA A 66 -32.23 31.04 -11.27
C ALA A 66 -32.96 31.90 -12.31
N THR A 67 -32.50 33.11 -12.55
CA THR A 67 -33.07 34.02 -13.53
C THR A 67 -32.07 34.32 -14.66
N TYR A 68 -32.53 34.18 -15.90
CA TYR A 68 -31.79 34.64 -17.07
C TYR A 68 -32.53 35.82 -17.70
N THR A 69 -31.81 36.95 -17.89
CA THR A 69 -32.39 38.15 -18.49
C THR A 69 -32.06 38.19 -20.00
N LEU A 70 -33.10 38.11 -20.82
CA LEU A 70 -33.00 38.24 -22.28
C LEU A 70 -33.39 39.64 -22.68
N ALA A 71 -32.52 40.38 -23.31
CA ALA A 71 -32.82 41.72 -23.85
C ALA A 71 -33.26 41.66 -25.30
N VAL A 72 -34.46 42.14 -25.58
CA VAL A 72 -34.94 42.35 -26.93
C VAL A 72 -34.69 43.82 -27.30
N CYS A 73 -34.06 44.07 -28.41
CA CYS A 73 -33.57 45.38 -28.81
C CYS A 73 -34.35 45.90 -30.03
N LYS A 74 -34.79 47.18 -29.99
CA LYS A 74 -35.30 47.94 -31.12
C LYS A 74 -34.19 48.83 -31.67
N ARG A 75 -33.83 48.68 -32.95
CA ARG A 75 -32.78 49.41 -33.59
C ARG A 75 -33.23 49.89 -34.98
N GLY A 76 -32.53 50.88 -35.59
CA GLY A 76 -32.85 51.45 -36.88
C GLY A 76 -33.99 52.45 -36.82
N GLY A 77 -33.95 53.53 -37.64
CA GLY A 77 -35.00 54.51 -37.81
C GLY A 77 -35.33 55.39 -36.62
N LYS A 78 -35.94 56.53 -36.87
CA LYS A 78 -36.61 57.38 -35.86
C LYS A 78 -38.02 56.83 -35.69
N SER A 79 -38.26 55.92 -34.77
CA SER A 79 -39.61 55.46 -34.50
C SER A 79 -40.01 55.70 -33.03
N ASN A 80 -40.75 56.77 -32.81
CA ASN A 80 -41.52 56.94 -31.56
C ASN A 80 -42.85 56.15 -31.72
N VAL A 81 -42.77 54.86 -32.04
CA VAL A 81 -43.93 53.98 -32.24
C VAL A 81 -43.89 52.87 -31.24
N GLU A 82 -44.98 52.54 -30.62
CA GLU A 82 -45.14 51.30 -29.85
C GLU A 82 -45.07 50.12 -30.80
N LEU A 83 -44.28 49.10 -30.42
CA LEU A 83 -44.13 47.89 -31.19
C LEU A 83 -44.33 46.66 -30.31
N THR A 84 -44.89 45.61 -30.91
CA THR A 84 -45.04 44.33 -30.23
C THR A 84 -44.25 43.22 -30.94
N ALA A 85 -43.73 42.33 -30.12
CA ALA A 85 -43.11 41.08 -30.57
C ALA A 85 -43.54 39.93 -29.66
N ASN A 86 -43.30 38.72 -30.10
CA ASN A 86 -43.48 37.52 -29.31
C ASN A 86 -42.19 36.73 -29.21
N LEU A 87 -42.08 36.01 -28.12
CA LEU A 87 -41.06 34.98 -27.89
C LEU A 87 -41.74 33.61 -27.95
N ASP A 88 -41.53 32.93 -29.08
CA ASP A 88 -42.10 31.61 -29.34
C ASP A 88 -41.13 30.53 -28.92
N VAL A 89 -41.61 29.51 -28.19
CA VAL A 89 -40.77 28.34 -27.86
C VAL A 89 -40.66 27.43 -29.05
N TRP A 90 -39.46 26.94 -29.34
CA TRP A 90 -39.29 26.00 -30.44
C TRP A 90 -40.04 24.70 -30.19
N SER A 91 -40.49 24.08 -31.28
CA SER A 91 -41.00 22.70 -31.26
C SER A 91 -39.84 21.68 -31.20
N GLU A 92 -40.16 20.46 -30.81
CA GLU A 92 -39.18 19.34 -30.85
C GLU A 92 -38.65 19.10 -32.29
N GLU A 93 -39.48 19.33 -33.32
CA GLU A 93 -39.07 19.21 -34.72
C GLU A 93 -38.04 20.26 -35.07
N GLU A 94 -38.19 21.50 -34.66
CA GLU A 94 -37.23 22.60 -34.91
C GLU A 94 -35.92 22.33 -34.23
N LEU A 95 -35.96 21.91 -32.95
CA LEU A 95 -34.73 21.53 -32.23
C LEU A 95 -34.07 20.28 -32.85
N GLY A 96 -34.88 19.30 -33.28
CA GLY A 96 -34.34 18.11 -34.00
C GLY A 96 -33.63 18.47 -35.32
N ASN A 97 -34.17 19.46 -36.06
CA ASN A 97 -33.51 19.95 -37.26
C ASN A 97 -32.21 20.71 -36.94
N TYR A 98 -32.20 21.53 -35.93
CA TYR A 98 -30.99 22.19 -35.41
C TYR A 98 -29.94 21.18 -34.98
N ASN A 99 -30.33 20.18 -34.18
CA ASN A 99 -29.43 19.11 -33.68
C ASN A 99 -28.76 18.36 -34.86
N LYS A 100 -29.51 18.00 -35.89
CA LYS A 100 -28.98 17.35 -37.09
C LYS A 100 -27.95 18.23 -37.81
N LYS A 101 -28.29 19.53 -38.00
CA LYS A 101 -27.43 20.48 -38.69
C LYS A 101 -26.13 20.73 -37.96
N GLU A 102 -26.21 20.97 -36.63
CA GLU A 102 -25.08 21.38 -35.80
C GLU A 102 -24.38 20.16 -35.12
N LYS A 103 -24.82 18.92 -35.42
CA LYS A 103 -24.32 17.67 -34.84
C LYS A 103 -24.34 17.69 -33.31
N LYS A 104 -25.48 18.06 -32.73
CA LYS A 104 -25.75 18.15 -31.29
C LYS A 104 -26.85 17.17 -30.93
N SER A 105 -27.03 16.99 -29.58
CA SER A 105 -28.05 16.12 -28.95
C SER A 105 -28.81 16.85 -27.85
N TYR A 106 -29.17 18.10 -28.08
CA TYR A 106 -29.95 18.89 -27.11
C TYR A 106 -31.38 18.37 -27.01
N VAL A 107 -31.95 18.51 -25.79
CA VAL A 107 -33.34 18.17 -25.45
C VAL A 107 -34.02 19.43 -24.95
N LEU A 108 -35.29 19.68 -25.34
CA LEU A 108 -36.03 20.81 -24.80
C LEU A 108 -36.26 20.61 -23.29
N LEU A 109 -35.98 21.66 -22.52
CA LEU A 109 -36.37 21.66 -21.10
C LEU A 109 -37.89 21.76 -21.01
N PRO A 110 -38.58 20.80 -20.32
CA PRO A 110 -40.05 20.85 -20.20
C PRO A 110 -40.54 22.12 -19.49
N ASP A 111 -41.71 22.62 -19.91
CA ASP A 111 -42.30 23.89 -19.47
C ASP A 111 -42.50 23.96 -17.93
N GLU A 112 -42.62 22.83 -17.26
CA GLU A 112 -42.79 22.77 -15.80
C GLU A 112 -41.54 23.19 -15.01
N TYR A 113 -40.34 23.21 -15.66
CA TYR A 113 -39.07 23.56 -15.02
C TYR A 113 -38.64 25.02 -15.22
N TYR A 114 -39.36 25.77 -16.04
CA TYR A 114 -39.10 27.19 -16.22
C TYR A 114 -40.40 27.99 -16.42
N SER A 115 -40.31 29.31 -16.32
CA SER A 115 -41.41 30.21 -16.66
C SER A 115 -40.89 31.48 -17.33
N ILE A 116 -41.67 31.98 -18.28
CA ILE A 116 -41.44 33.28 -18.93
C ILE A 116 -42.69 34.10 -18.59
N PRO A 117 -42.62 35.05 -17.63
CA PRO A 117 -43.80 35.77 -17.14
C PRO A 117 -44.57 36.52 -18.23
N SER A 118 -43.86 36.98 -19.29
CA SER A 118 -44.49 37.54 -20.47
C SER A 118 -43.73 37.09 -21.74
N LYS A 119 -44.38 36.30 -22.57
CA LYS A 119 -43.90 35.97 -23.89
C LYS A 119 -44.17 37.08 -24.91
N LYS A 120 -45.04 38.05 -24.57
CA LYS A 120 -45.33 39.24 -25.39
C LYS A 120 -44.42 40.39 -24.95
N VAL A 121 -43.59 40.87 -25.86
CA VAL A 121 -42.66 41.97 -25.67
C VAL A 121 -43.31 43.25 -26.21
N ILE A 122 -43.48 44.23 -25.35
CA ILE A 122 -44.13 45.51 -25.72
C ILE A 122 -43.10 46.63 -25.56
N PHE A 123 -42.77 47.32 -26.64
CA PHE A 123 -41.92 48.50 -26.64
C PHE A 123 -42.77 49.74 -26.51
N ALA A 124 -42.57 50.50 -25.47
CA ALA A 124 -43.03 51.88 -25.44
C ALA A 124 -42.36 52.68 -26.56
N SER A 125 -42.99 53.80 -26.99
CA SER A 125 -42.51 54.59 -28.14
C SER A 125 -41.05 55.03 -28.02
N ASP A 126 -40.58 55.31 -26.79
CA ASP A 126 -39.24 55.78 -26.45
C ASP A 126 -38.29 54.66 -26.01
N ALA A 127 -38.78 53.44 -25.81
CA ALA A 127 -37.96 52.29 -25.37
C ALA A 127 -37.15 51.71 -26.54
N ASN A 128 -35.86 51.50 -26.30
CA ASN A 128 -34.96 50.87 -27.25
C ASN A 128 -34.63 49.41 -26.89
N ASP A 129 -34.77 49.07 -25.60
CA ASP A 129 -34.51 47.72 -25.10
C ASP A 129 -35.62 47.33 -24.13
N VAL A 130 -36.02 46.07 -24.15
CA VAL A 130 -36.96 45.45 -23.21
C VAL A 130 -36.39 44.17 -22.70
N ASP A 131 -36.27 44.08 -21.38
CA ASP A 131 -35.76 42.89 -20.74
C ASP A 131 -36.90 41.90 -20.45
N VAL A 132 -36.65 40.65 -20.77
CA VAL A 132 -37.58 39.52 -20.48
C VAL A 132 -36.85 38.55 -19.51
N GLU A 133 -37.44 38.34 -18.34
CA GLU A 133 -36.91 37.38 -17.39
C GLU A 133 -37.36 35.98 -17.76
N ILE A 134 -36.42 35.05 -17.80
CA ILE A 134 -36.64 33.61 -17.88
C ILE A 134 -36.27 33.06 -16.53
N LYS A 135 -37.25 32.57 -15.78
CA LYS A 135 -37.08 32.01 -14.45
C LYS A 135 -37.01 30.51 -14.52
N ILE A 136 -35.99 29.93 -13.91
CA ILE A 136 -35.68 28.52 -13.99
C ILE A 136 -35.67 27.92 -12.60
N LYS A 137 -36.46 26.85 -12.39
CA LYS A 137 -36.60 26.14 -11.10
C LYS A 137 -35.42 25.23 -10.89
N ALA A 138 -34.28 25.79 -10.47
CA ALA A 138 -33.00 25.12 -10.38
C ALA A 138 -33.01 23.87 -9.49
N SER A 139 -33.54 23.97 -8.28
CA SER A 139 -33.65 22.82 -7.34
C SER A 139 -34.49 21.67 -7.92
N LYS A 140 -35.59 21.98 -8.60
CA LYS A 140 -36.46 20.98 -9.21
C LYS A 140 -35.78 20.28 -10.39
N ILE A 141 -35.05 21.01 -11.25
CA ILE A 141 -34.29 20.46 -12.37
C ILE A 141 -33.26 19.44 -11.84
N ILE A 142 -32.52 19.81 -10.83
CA ILE A 142 -31.46 18.98 -10.25
C ILE A 142 -32.01 17.71 -9.61
N ALA A 143 -33.19 17.79 -8.99
CA ALA A 143 -33.80 16.64 -8.33
C ALA A 143 -34.46 15.64 -9.31
N GLU A 144 -34.98 16.11 -10.45
CA GLU A 144 -35.90 15.34 -11.30
C GLU A 144 -35.38 15.05 -12.71
N MET A 145 -34.35 15.82 -13.21
CA MET A 145 -33.88 15.69 -14.58
C MET A 145 -32.75 14.69 -14.71
N GLU A 146 -32.68 14.02 -15.85
CA GLU A 146 -31.66 13.02 -16.16
C GLU A 146 -30.29 13.65 -16.29
N GLN A 147 -29.30 13.11 -15.54
CA GLN A 147 -27.92 13.58 -15.57
C GLN A 147 -27.25 13.25 -16.92
N GLY A 148 -26.38 14.16 -17.39
CA GLY A 148 -25.68 13.99 -18.65
C GLY A 148 -26.48 14.36 -19.89
N VAL A 149 -27.74 14.69 -19.76
CA VAL A 149 -28.58 15.21 -20.84
C VAL A 149 -28.41 16.74 -20.92
N SER A 150 -28.17 17.25 -22.13
CA SER A 150 -28.01 18.70 -22.37
C SER A 150 -29.36 19.35 -22.67
N TYR A 151 -29.99 19.89 -21.65
CA TYR A 151 -31.28 20.55 -21.77
C TYR A 151 -31.12 22.01 -22.23
N VAL A 152 -32.02 22.45 -23.13
CA VAL A 152 -32.06 23.83 -23.68
C VAL A 152 -33.46 24.43 -23.60
N ILE A 153 -33.54 25.72 -23.30
CA ILE A 153 -34.71 26.54 -23.56
C ILE A 153 -34.44 27.20 -24.91
N ALA A 154 -35.23 26.87 -25.93
CA ALA A 154 -35.04 27.42 -27.28
C ALA A 154 -36.19 28.37 -27.59
N LEU A 155 -35.88 29.64 -27.87
CA LEU A 155 -36.86 30.71 -28.12
C LEU A 155 -36.55 31.36 -29.48
N ARG A 156 -37.62 31.78 -30.15
CA ARG A 156 -37.58 32.57 -31.37
C ARG A 156 -38.37 33.88 -31.18
N LEU A 157 -37.72 34.98 -31.50
CA LEU A 157 -38.39 36.28 -31.63
C LEU A 157 -39.20 36.33 -32.92
N SER A 158 -40.45 36.72 -32.82
CA SER A 158 -41.35 36.94 -33.95
C SER A 158 -42.11 38.28 -33.82
N SER A 159 -42.42 38.91 -34.94
CA SER A 159 -43.26 40.14 -34.98
C SER A 159 -43.94 40.23 -36.36
N GLU A 160 -45.20 40.64 -36.33
CA GLU A 160 -45.97 40.97 -37.55
C GLU A 160 -45.90 42.46 -37.89
N GLU A 161 -45.38 43.28 -36.95
CA GLU A 161 -45.42 44.75 -37.05
C GLU A 161 -44.12 45.36 -37.60
N VAL A 162 -43.01 44.61 -37.47
CA VAL A 162 -41.68 45.14 -37.77
C VAL A 162 -40.72 44.07 -38.21
N ASP A 163 -39.74 44.47 -39.04
CA ASP A 163 -38.71 43.56 -39.53
C ASP A 163 -37.81 43.04 -38.38
N LEU A 164 -37.36 41.82 -38.55
CA LEU A 164 -36.43 41.17 -37.61
C LEU A 164 -35.02 41.08 -38.23
N ARG A 165 -34.00 41.28 -37.44
CA ARG A 165 -32.62 41.12 -37.92
C ARG A 165 -32.30 39.65 -38.09
N LYS A 166 -32.07 39.25 -39.35
CA LYS A 166 -31.76 37.87 -39.70
C LYS A 166 -30.52 37.37 -38.93
N GLY A 167 -30.61 36.15 -38.35
CA GLY A 167 -29.55 35.51 -37.55
C GLY A 167 -29.46 35.99 -36.10
N GLN A 168 -30.31 36.99 -35.69
CA GLN A 168 -30.36 37.46 -34.28
C GLN A 168 -31.74 37.30 -33.68
N CYS A 169 -32.49 36.30 -34.12
CA CYS A 169 -33.87 36.07 -33.67
C CYS A 169 -34.01 34.83 -32.77
N ASP A 170 -33.01 33.97 -32.74
CA ASP A 170 -33.09 32.70 -31.99
C ASP A 170 -32.17 32.72 -30.78
N LEU A 171 -32.65 32.29 -29.64
CA LEU A 171 -31.89 32.00 -28.43
C LEU A 171 -31.99 30.49 -28.13
N LEU A 172 -30.86 29.82 -27.94
CA LEU A 172 -30.77 28.52 -27.34
C LEU A 172 -30.07 28.67 -26.01
N LEU A 173 -30.77 28.65 -24.91
CA LEU A 173 -30.24 28.77 -23.58
C LEU A 173 -29.99 27.37 -23.03
N HIS A 174 -28.74 26.93 -23.04
CA HIS A 174 -28.33 25.68 -22.41
C HIS A 174 -28.35 25.82 -20.90
N VAL A 175 -29.20 25.05 -20.23
CA VAL A 175 -29.27 24.97 -18.75
C VAL A 175 -28.28 23.92 -18.30
N ALA A 176 -27.11 24.36 -17.85
CA ALA A 176 -26.08 23.47 -17.35
C ALA A 176 -26.26 23.26 -15.85
N MET A 177 -26.33 22.00 -15.48
CA MET A 177 -26.41 21.59 -14.08
C MET A 177 -25.00 21.35 -13.56
N ASP A 178 -24.55 22.18 -12.61
CA ASP A 178 -23.26 21.97 -11.96
C ASP A 178 -23.50 21.15 -10.69
N TYR A 179 -23.05 19.91 -10.68
CA TYR A 179 -23.11 19.04 -9.51
C TYR A 179 -21.81 19.09 -8.71
N ALA A 180 -21.97 19.03 -7.40
CA ALA A 180 -20.87 18.62 -6.54
C ALA A 180 -20.94 17.09 -6.38
N THR A 181 -19.87 16.39 -6.75
CA THR A 181 -19.79 14.93 -6.58
C THR A 181 -18.65 14.56 -5.65
N VAL A 182 -18.88 13.57 -4.79
CA VAL A 182 -17.82 12.97 -3.97
C VAL A 182 -17.48 11.59 -4.50
N GLU A 183 -16.18 11.33 -4.65
CA GLU A 183 -15.65 10.04 -5.06
C GLU A 183 -14.46 9.64 -4.19
N PHE A 184 -14.04 8.38 -4.26
CA PHE A 184 -12.79 7.95 -3.65
C PHE A 184 -11.60 8.54 -4.40
N VAL A 185 -10.53 8.89 -3.66
CA VAL A 185 -9.32 9.49 -4.28
C VAL A 185 -8.67 8.56 -5.31
N SER A 186 -8.78 7.25 -5.13
CA SER A 186 -8.32 6.25 -6.08
C SER A 186 -9.12 4.97 -5.92
N THR A 187 -9.68 4.47 -7.03
CA THR A 187 -10.31 3.14 -7.11
C THR A 187 -9.46 2.16 -7.90
N ASP A 188 -8.39 2.64 -8.57
CA ASP A 188 -7.50 1.81 -9.38
C ASP A 188 -6.48 1.02 -8.55
N VAL A 189 -6.32 1.39 -7.27
CA VAL A 189 -5.40 0.74 -6.34
C VAL A 189 -6.20 0.14 -5.19
N VAL A 190 -6.07 -1.18 -5.01
CA VAL A 190 -6.65 -1.87 -3.87
C VAL A 190 -6.00 -1.36 -2.59
N GLY A 191 -6.79 -0.75 -1.70
CA GLY A 191 -6.32 -0.35 -0.39
C GLY A 191 -5.93 -1.55 0.47
N ARG A 192 -5.04 -1.34 1.44
CA ARG A 192 -4.67 -2.38 2.43
C ARG A 192 -4.75 -1.85 3.84
N ILE A 193 -5.40 -2.61 4.71
CA ILE A 193 -5.44 -2.36 6.16
C ILE A 193 -4.69 -3.49 6.86
N ASN A 194 -3.56 -3.15 7.42
CA ASN A 194 -2.73 -4.05 8.21
C ASN A 194 -3.16 -3.98 9.67
N VAL A 195 -3.83 -5.03 10.14
CA VAL A 195 -4.34 -5.10 11.52
C VAL A 195 -3.22 -5.58 12.44
N LYS A 196 -2.62 -4.66 13.18
CA LYS A 196 -1.51 -4.93 14.11
C LYS A 196 -1.95 -4.85 15.57
N ASP A 197 -2.72 -3.84 15.91
CA ASP A 197 -3.16 -3.56 17.27
C ASP A 197 -4.54 -4.17 17.53
N ALA A 198 -4.93 -4.30 18.81
CA ALA A 198 -6.25 -4.79 19.23
C ALA A 198 -7.39 -4.01 18.53
N THR A 199 -7.19 -2.72 18.31
CA THR A 199 -8.05 -1.86 17.48
C THR A 199 -7.20 -1.12 16.45
N THR A 200 -7.52 -1.30 15.19
CA THR A 200 -6.82 -0.63 14.08
C THR A 200 -7.74 0.40 13.44
N TYR A 201 -7.22 1.61 13.25
CA TYR A 201 -7.90 2.72 12.57
C TYR A 201 -7.27 2.94 11.21
N ALA A 202 -8.10 2.95 10.18
CA ALA A 202 -7.69 3.27 8.81
C ALA A 202 -8.51 4.43 8.27
N LYS A 203 -7.90 5.22 7.39
CA LYS A 203 -8.51 6.38 6.76
C LYS A 203 -8.71 6.09 5.28
N ILE A 204 -9.92 6.33 4.80
CA ILE A 204 -10.31 6.22 3.40
C ILE A 204 -10.50 7.63 2.87
N ARG A 205 -9.64 8.04 1.95
CA ARG A 205 -9.64 9.40 1.38
C ARG A 205 -10.71 9.54 0.31
N THR A 206 -11.42 10.65 0.38
CA THR A 206 -12.45 11.04 -0.60
C THR A 206 -12.17 12.44 -1.12
N ILE A 207 -12.60 12.73 -2.34
CA ILE A 207 -12.41 14.02 -2.99
C ILE A 207 -13.76 14.56 -3.46
N LEU A 208 -13.94 15.86 -3.23
CA LEU A 208 -15.08 16.62 -3.74
C LEU A 208 -14.73 17.24 -5.09
N ASN A 209 -15.43 16.84 -6.12
CA ASN A 209 -15.41 17.47 -7.44
C ASN A 209 -16.53 18.50 -7.53
N TYR A 210 -16.23 19.74 -7.19
CA TYR A 210 -17.17 20.86 -7.26
C TYR A 210 -16.57 21.96 -8.14
N LYS A 211 -17.30 22.30 -9.21
CA LYS A 211 -16.88 23.34 -10.16
C LYS A 211 -17.88 24.49 -10.19
N VAL A 212 -17.37 25.69 -10.01
CA VAL A 212 -18.11 26.94 -10.21
C VAL A 212 -17.40 27.70 -11.34
N ASP A 213 -18.13 28.05 -12.40
CA ASP A 213 -17.58 28.71 -13.59
C ASP A 213 -16.38 27.96 -14.19
N GLY A 214 -16.43 26.60 -14.16
CA GLY A 214 -15.39 25.75 -14.67
C GLY A 214 -14.10 25.65 -13.83
N LYS A 215 -14.07 26.32 -12.67
CA LYS A 215 -12.94 26.28 -11.73
C LYS A 215 -13.24 25.34 -10.56
N ASP A 216 -12.24 24.55 -10.18
CA ASP A 216 -12.34 23.66 -9.03
C ASP A 216 -12.39 24.48 -7.72
N ASN A 217 -13.45 24.27 -6.96
CA ASN A 217 -13.69 24.92 -5.69
C ASN A 217 -13.70 23.90 -4.54
N GLY A 218 -13.48 24.41 -3.31
CA GLY A 218 -13.79 23.67 -2.09
C GLY A 218 -15.28 23.68 -1.81
N SER A 219 -15.71 22.89 -0.83
CA SER A 219 -17.10 22.77 -0.44
C SER A 219 -17.74 24.14 -0.14
N ALA A 220 -18.94 24.33 -0.62
CA ALA A 220 -19.77 25.47 -0.24
C ALA A 220 -20.63 25.16 1.01
N TRP A 221 -20.63 23.95 1.50
CA TRP A 221 -21.47 23.43 2.58
C TRP A 221 -20.65 22.63 3.59
N ASP A 222 -21.13 22.60 4.83
CA ASP A 222 -20.75 21.57 5.80
C ASP A 222 -21.63 20.35 5.56
N PHE A 223 -21.01 19.21 5.23
CA PHE A 223 -21.74 17.96 4.97
C PHE A 223 -20.91 16.73 5.28
N ALA A 224 -21.54 15.56 5.29
CA ALA A 224 -20.88 14.28 5.46
C ALA A 224 -21.41 13.25 4.47
N CYS A 225 -20.52 12.36 3.99
CA CYS A 225 -20.87 11.15 3.25
C CYS A 225 -20.62 9.92 4.12
N GLU A 226 -21.50 8.93 4.03
CA GLU A 226 -21.35 7.67 4.76
C GLU A 226 -20.51 6.68 3.95
N LEU A 227 -19.56 6.02 4.61
CA LEU A 227 -18.97 4.79 4.11
C LEU A 227 -19.97 3.65 4.36
N LYS A 228 -20.20 2.81 3.35
CA LYS A 228 -21.14 1.70 3.44
C LYS A 228 -20.59 0.46 2.74
N VAL A 229 -20.87 -0.72 3.28
CA VAL A 229 -20.67 -1.98 2.57
C VAL A 229 -21.90 -2.24 1.70
N PRO A 230 -21.74 -2.46 0.38
CA PRO A 230 -22.86 -2.68 -0.52
C PRO A 230 -23.56 -4.04 -0.23
N GLU A 231 -24.85 -4.13 -0.57
CA GLU A 231 -25.64 -5.35 -0.31
C GLU A 231 -25.14 -6.58 -1.06
N ASN A 232 -24.55 -6.39 -2.24
CA ASN A 232 -23.94 -7.45 -3.06
C ASN A 232 -22.44 -7.70 -2.74
N ALA A 233 -21.97 -7.38 -1.53
CA ALA A 233 -20.57 -7.47 -1.14
C ALA A 233 -19.97 -8.88 -1.35
N GLU A 234 -20.72 -9.95 -1.10
CA GLU A 234 -20.26 -11.33 -1.34
C GLU A 234 -19.99 -11.60 -2.83
N GLU A 235 -20.82 -11.09 -3.73
CA GLU A 235 -20.63 -11.20 -5.17
C GLU A 235 -19.39 -10.42 -5.63
N LEU A 236 -19.18 -9.23 -5.06
CA LEU A 236 -18.00 -8.41 -5.31
C LEU A 236 -16.70 -9.09 -4.86
N VAL A 237 -16.72 -9.74 -3.68
CA VAL A 237 -15.58 -10.55 -3.20
C VAL A 237 -15.31 -11.72 -4.13
N ALA A 238 -16.33 -12.43 -4.59
CA ALA A 238 -16.17 -13.54 -5.52
C ALA A 238 -15.60 -13.08 -6.88
N ALA A 239 -16.07 -11.94 -7.39
CA ALA A 239 -15.57 -11.34 -8.63
C ALA A 239 -14.08 -10.93 -8.48
N TYR A 240 -13.74 -10.24 -7.39
CA TYR A 240 -12.38 -9.85 -7.06
C TYR A 240 -11.44 -11.06 -7.00
N ASN A 241 -11.84 -12.11 -6.27
CA ASN A 241 -11.03 -13.33 -6.14
C ASN A 241 -10.77 -14.00 -7.49
N LYS A 242 -11.75 -13.98 -8.38
CA LYS A 242 -11.60 -14.54 -9.74
C LYS A 242 -10.65 -13.70 -10.60
N GLU A 243 -10.75 -12.38 -10.53
CA GLU A 243 -9.94 -11.45 -11.32
C GLU A 243 -8.47 -11.48 -10.89
N TYR A 244 -8.22 -11.43 -9.58
CA TYR A 244 -6.86 -11.34 -9.01
C TYR A 244 -6.28 -12.68 -8.57
N ASN A 245 -6.95 -13.80 -8.88
CA ASN A 245 -6.56 -15.14 -8.43
C ASN A 245 -6.24 -15.19 -6.92
N SER A 246 -7.13 -14.61 -6.12
CA SER A 246 -7.03 -14.51 -4.67
C SER A 246 -8.09 -15.37 -3.97
N ASN A 247 -8.03 -15.45 -2.65
CA ASN A 247 -8.96 -16.24 -1.82
C ASN A 247 -9.41 -15.46 -0.58
N CYS A 248 -9.63 -14.16 -0.72
CA CYS A 248 -10.15 -13.34 0.36
C CYS A 248 -11.56 -13.77 0.74
N GLU A 249 -11.88 -13.68 2.03
CA GLU A 249 -13.25 -13.77 2.53
C GLU A 249 -13.83 -12.36 2.72
N LEU A 250 -15.15 -12.22 2.74
CA LEU A 250 -15.78 -10.96 3.14
C LEU A 250 -15.45 -10.68 4.61
N LEU A 251 -15.03 -9.44 4.93
CA LEU A 251 -14.73 -9.06 6.32
C LEU A 251 -16.00 -9.17 7.19
N PRO A 252 -15.99 -9.92 8.33
CA PRO A 252 -17.16 -10.12 9.18
C PRO A 252 -17.73 -8.80 9.68
N SER A 253 -19.05 -8.62 9.59
CA SER A 253 -19.72 -7.36 9.93
C SER A 253 -19.60 -6.94 11.40
N ASN A 254 -19.34 -7.88 12.31
CA ASN A 254 -19.10 -7.62 13.73
C ASN A 254 -17.65 -7.23 14.05
N SER A 255 -16.76 -7.24 13.05
CA SER A 255 -15.33 -6.97 13.23
C SER A 255 -14.94 -5.53 12.94
N TYR A 256 -15.84 -4.72 12.39
CA TYR A 256 -15.54 -3.35 12.01
C TYR A 256 -16.66 -2.36 12.30
N SER A 257 -16.32 -1.08 12.31
CA SER A 257 -17.26 0.03 12.23
C SER A 257 -16.77 1.05 11.21
N LEU A 258 -17.73 1.73 10.56
CA LEU A 258 -17.48 2.71 9.52
C LEU A 258 -17.86 4.10 10.04
N GLY A 259 -16.95 5.06 9.88
CA GLY A 259 -17.19 6.48 10.12
C GLY A 259 -17.56 7.20 8.81
N LYS A 260 -17.89 8.48 8.94
CA LYS A 260 -18.25 9.33 7.82
C LYS A 260 -17.06 10.12 7.30
N ALA A 261 -17.08 10.49 6.03
CA ALA A 261 -16.22 11.50 5.47
C ALA A 261 -16.89 12.87 5.66
N GLU A 262 -16.34 13.70 6.54
CA GLU A 262 -16.90 15.00 6.91
C GLU A 262 -16.16 16.12 6.18
N TYR A 263 -16.92 16.98 5.50
CA TYR A 263 -16.45 18.13 4.76
C TYR A 263 -16.90 19.41 5.44
N ALA A 264 -15.97 20.28 5.75
CA ALA A 264 -16.27 21.67 6.13
C ALA A 264 -16.28 22.57 4.89
N ILE A 265 -16.88 23.77 5.03
CA ILE A 265 -16.83 24.79 3.97
C ILE A 265 -15.36 25.09 3.59
N GLY A 266 -15.07 24.98 2.31
CA GLY A 266 -13.73 25.18 1.75
C GLY A 266 -12.93 23.90 1.53
N ASP A 267 -13.33 22.77 2.11
CA ASP A 267 -12.62 21.49 1.94
C ASP A 267 -12.79 20.94 0.52
N LYS A 268 -11.72 20.34 0.00
CA LYS A 268 -11.71 19.59 -1.26
C LYS A 268 -11.57 18.10 -1.05
N GLU A 269 -11.07 17.69 0.09
CA GLU A 269 -10.86 16.30 0.46
C GLU A 269 -11.35 16.07 1.89
N ALA A 270 -11.80 14.84 2.17
CA ALA A 270 -12.12 14.39 3.51
C ALA A 270 -11.70 12.93 3.70
N GLU A 271 -11.73 12.46 4.94
CA GLU A 271 -11.36 11.10 5.28
C GLU A 271 -12.50 10.43 6.05
N GLY A 272 -13.03 9.35 5.50
CA GLY A 272 -13.86 8.42 6.25
C GLY A 272 -12.97 7.45 7.04
N THR A 273 -13.47 6.93 8.16
CA THR A 273 -12.70 6.01 9.01
C THR A 273 -13.25 4.59 8.94
N VAL A 274 -12.34 3.61 8.92
CA VAL A 274 -12.62 2.20 9.14
C VAL A 274 -11.92 1.80 10.43
N THR A 275 -12.67 1.33 11.41
CA THR A 275 -12.13 0.82 12.67
C THR A 275 -12.31 -0.69 12.70
N ILE A 276 -11.24 -1.45 12.93
CA ILE A 276 -11.27 -2.92 12.94
C ILE A 276 -10.87 -3.43 14.32
N ASN A 277 -11.66 -4.36 14.84
CA ASN A 277 -11.35 -5.13 16.03
C ASN A 277 -10.60 -6.39 15.63
N ARG A 278 -9.33 -6.49 16.05
CA ARG A 278 -8.44 -7.63 15.75
C ARG A 278 -8.99 -8.96 16.24
N ASP A 279 -9.55 -8.98 17.45
CA ASP A 279 -10.00 -10.22 18.10
C ASP A 279 -11.27 -10.82 17.44
N ALA A 280 -11.94 -10.04 16.59
CA ALA A 280 -13.12 -10.48 15.86
C ALA A 280 -12.80 -11.07 14.47
N ILE A 281 -11.52 -11.16 14.08
CA ILE A 281 -11.07 -11.75 12.81
C ILE A 281 -10.02 -12.81 13.04
N GLN A 282 -10.00 -13.82 12.15
CA GLN A 282 -8.94 -14.83 12.11
C GLN A 282 -7.72 -14.34 11.33
N VAL A 283 -6.61 -15.08 11.39
CA VAL A 283 -5.40 -14.78 10.61
C VAL A 283 -5.58 -15.30 9.17
N LYS A 284 -6.27 -14.51 8.37
CA LYS A 284 -6.46 -14.74 6.93
C LYS A 284 -6.70 -13.42 6.20
N TRP A 285 -6.71 -13.47 4.88
CA TRP A 285 -7.03 -12.30 4.07
C TRP A 285 -8.53 -12.11 3.94
N TYR A 286 -8.98 -10.89 4.19
CA TYR A 286 -10.34 -10.43 3.98
C TYR A 286 -10.37 -9.33 2.93
N LEU A 287 -11.52 -9.17 2.27
CA LEU A 287 -11.82 -8.03 1.42
C LEU A 287 -12.99 -7.25 2.03
N LEU A 288 -12.85 -5.94 2.09
CA LEU A 288 -13.91 -5.00 2.49
C LEU A 288 -14.21 -4.10 1.29
N PRO A 289 -15.26 -4.38 0.50
CA PRO A 289 -15.76 -3.45 -0.51
C PRO A 289 -16.53 -2.32 0.17
N LEU A 290 -16.24 -1.08 -0.23
CA LEU A 290 -16.84 0.13 0.31
C LEU A 290 -17.46 0.96 -0.80
N THR A 291 -18.60 1.58 -0.54
CA THR A 291 -19.25 2.59 -1.36
C THR A 291 -19.48 3.85 -0.54
N LEU A 292 -19.61 4.98 -1.22
CA LEU A 292 -20.07 6.23 -0.62
C LEU A 292 -21.58 6.34 -0.78
N ALA A 293 -22.27 6.74 0.27
CA ALA A 293 -23.71 6.90 0.26
C ALA A 293 -24.16 8.09 1.14
N ASN A 294 -25.43 8.46 1.00
CA ASN A 294 -26.13 9.37 1.92
C ASN A 294 -25.35 10.65 2.23
N ALA A 295 -25.01 11.42 1.18
CA ALA A 295 -24.56 12.79 1.44
C ALA A 295 -25.63 13.51 2.26
N SER A 296 -25.22 14.15 3.36
CA SER A 296 -26.16 14.81 4.29
C SER A 296 -26.78 16.08 3.73
N THR A 297 -26.45 16.45 2.50
CA THR A 297 -27.05 17.55 1.74
C THR A 297 -27.47 17.06 0.35
N GLY A 298 -28.57 17.56 -0.18
CA GLY A 298 -29.06 17.24 -1.52
C GLY A 298 -28.24 17.85 -2.66
N GLU A 299 -27.31 18.74 -2.34
CA GLU A 299 -26.44 19.41 -3.30
C GLU A 299 -25.25 18.57 -3.74
N VAL A 300 -24.95 17.50 -3.02
CA VAL A 300 -23.78 16.65 -3.26
C VAL A 300 -24.25 15.23 -3.60
N VAL A 301 -23.71 14.67 -4.64
CA VAL A 301 -23.98 13.30 -5.09
C VAL A 301 -22.75 12.43 -4.81
N CYS A 302 -22.95 11.33 -4.11
CA CYS A 302 -21.92 10.29 -3.98
C CYS A 302 -21.84 9.52 -5.31
N LYS A 303 -20.62 9.37 -5.84
CA LYS A 303 -20.38 8.62 -7.08
C LYS A 303 -20.63 7.13 -6.86
N ASP A 304 -21.32 6.49 -7.79
CA ASP A 304 -21.56 5.05 -7.75
C ASP A 304 -20.31 4.29 -8.18
N GLU A 305 -19.47 4.00 -7.20
CA GLU A 305 -18.20 3.26 -7.38
C GLU A 305 -17.88 2.43 -6.15
N VAL A 306 -17.06 1.39 -6.32
CA VAL A 306 -16.62 0.52 -5.24
C VAL A 306 -15.13 0.68 -4.99
N TYR A 307 -14.77 0.98 -3.75
CA TYR A 307 -13.40 0.98 -3.26
C TYR A 307 -13.12 -0.35 -2.57
N TYR A 308 -12.12 -1.08 -3.06
CA TYR A 308 -11.72 -2.34 -2.45
C TYR A 308 -10.57 -2.13 -1.47
N THR A 309 -10.69 -2.70 -0.28
CA THR A 309 -9.58 -2.75 0.66
C THR A 309 -9.35 -4.17 1.19
N VAL A 310 -8.11 -4.64 1.09
CA VAL A 310 -7.68 -5.93 1.63
C VAL A 310 -7.30 -5.74 3.09
N VAL A 311 -7.83 -6.60 3.96
CA VAL A 311 -7.64 -6.55 5.41
C VAL A 311 -7.01 -7.85 5.88
N GLY A 312 -6.04 -7.76 6.79
CA GLY A 312 -5.42 -8.93 7.40
C GLY A 312 -4.61 -8.60 8.63
N GLN A 313 -4.49 -9.56 9.54
CA GLN A 313 -3.52 -9.49 10.62
C GLN A 313 -2.13 -9.75 10.04
N THR A 314 -1.30 -8.71 9.94
CA THR A 314 -0.05 -8.77 9.17
C THR A 314 1.15 -8.30 9.98
N TYR A 315 2.33 -8.82 9.60
CA TYR A 315 3.61 -8.24 9.98
C TYR A 315 4.22 -7.44 8.82
N THR A 316 5.31 -6.77 9.09
CA THR A 316 6.10 -6.03 8.10
C THR A 316 7.57 -6.38 8.27
N ASN A 317 8.26 -6.71 7.18
CA ASN A 317 9.70 -6.88 7.18
C ASN A 317 10.44 -5.52 7.11
N PRO A 318 11.57 -5.38 7.82
CA PRO A 318 12.18 -6.38 8.71
C PRO A 318 11.44 -6.49 10.05
N ILE A 319 11.40 -7.70 10.65
CA ILE A 319 10.73 -7.96 11.93
C ILE A 319 11.51 -7.45 13.14
N ILE A 320 12.79 -7.14 12.99
CA ILE A 320 13.64 -6.47 13.99
C ILE A 320 14.26 -5.24 13.33
N THR A 321 14.01 -4.06 13.91
CA THR A 321 14.47 -2.77 13.38
C THR A 321 15.47 -2.05 14.28
N GLU A 322 15.54 -2.42 15.56
CA GLU A 322 16.35 -1.72 16.56
C GLU A 322 17.85 -1.99 16.38
N LYS A 323 18.20 -3.16 15.89
CA LYS A 323 19.59 -3.62 15.70
C LYS A 323 19.70 -4.43 14.42
N GLY A 324 20.90 -4.42 13.83
CA GLY A 324 21.21 -5.34 12.74
C GLY A 324 21.20 -6.79 13.25
N VAL A 325 20.61 -7.67 12.46
CA VAL A 325 20.56 -9.12 12.73
C VAL A 325 21.17 -9.85 11.56
N ALA A 326 22.21 -10.61 11.82
CA ALA A 326 22.94 -11.38 10.84
C ALA A 326 23.01 -12.84 11.28
N ASP A 327 22.95 -13.76 10.33
CA ASP A 327 23.09 -15.20 10.56
C ASP A 327 22.22 -15.68 11.73
N PRO A 328 20.90 -15.43 11.71
CA PRO A 328 20.02 -15.69 12.85
C PRO A 328 19.85 -17.18 13.10
N THR A 329 19.84 -17.59 14.36
CA THR A 329 19.25 -18.86 14.79
C THR A 329 18.05 -18.56 15.69
N VAL A 330 16.95 -19.26 15.44
CA VAL A 330 15.74 -19.18 16.28
C VAL A 330 15.53 -20.52 16.98
N PHE A 331 15.23 -20.42 18.26
CA PHE A 331 15.00 -21.55 19.13
C PHE A 331 13.70 -21.33 19.91
N ARG A 332 12.77 -22.29 19.87
CA ARG A 332 11.60 -22.26 20.76
C ARG A 332 11.95 -22.98 22.07
N ASP A 333 11.89 -22.26 23.17
CA ASP A 333 12.21 -22.83 24.48
C ASP A 333 11.12 -23.82 24.93
N PRO A 334 11.46 -25.08 25.21
CA PRO A 334 10.48 -26.07 25.67
C PRO A 334 9.93 -25.81 27.06
N LYS A 335 10.54 -24.89 27.85
CA LYS A 335 10.13 -24.58 29.22
C LYS A 335 9.11 -23.46 29.31
N ASP A 336 9.28 -22.39 28.55
CA ASP A 336 8.39 -21.21 28.59
C ASP A 336 7.61 -20.99 27.30
N GLY A 337 7.91 -21.75 26.23
CA GLY A 337 7.25 -21.68 24.93
C GLY A 337 7.66 -20.50 24.07
N LYS A 338 8.50 -19.57 24.58
CA LYS A 338 8.96 -18.40 23.85
C LYS A 338 9.99 -18.74 22.80
N PHE A 339 10.06 -17.90 21.81
CA PHE A 339 11.13 -17.92 20.82
C PHE A 339 12.29 -17.05 21.29
N TYR A 340 13.50 -17.56 21.14
CA TYR A 340 14.73 -16.82 21.35
C TYR A 340 15.53 -16.80 20.06
N LEU A 341 15.96 -15.60 19.66
CA LEU A 341 16.79 -15.39 18.49
C LEU A 341 18.19 -14.92 18.94
N TYR A 342 19.21 -15.56 18.39
CA TYR A 342 20.61 -15.16 18.55
C TYR A 342 21.17 -14.77 17.19
N SER A 343 22.10 -13.82 17.15
CA SER A 343 22.69 -13.40 15.87
C SER A 343 24.19 -13.15 15.98
N THR A 344 24.86 -13.14 14.84
CA THR A 344 26.25 -12.71 14.69
C THR A 344 26.46 -11.35 15.35
N VAL A 345 27.68 -11.10 15.84
CA VAL A 345 28.11 -9.80 16.39
C VAL A 345 27.72 -8.64 15.49
N THR A 346 27.17 -7.60 16.07
CA THR A 346 26.79 -6.38 15.34
C THR A 346 27.35 -5.17 16.07
N GLY A 347 28.35 -4.51 15.51
CA GLY A 347 29.02 -3.40 16.16
C GLY A 347 29.66 -3.82 17.50
N SER A 348 29.21 -3.26 18.61
CA SER A 348 29.64 -3.59 19.97
C SER A 348 28.81 -4.69 20.64
N ASP A 349 27.76 -5.19 19.98
CA ASP A 349 26.87 -6.19 20.52
C ASP A 349 27.42 -7.60 20.24
N TRP A 350 27.89 -8.27 21.28
CA TRP A 350 28.49 -9.59 21.18
C TRP A 350 27.45 -10.70 21.27
N MET A 351 26.93 -11.09 20.12
CA MET A 351 25.88 -12.08 19.95
C MET A 351 24.59 -11.65 20.69
N PRO A 352 23.87 -10.65 20.12
CA PRO A 352 22.62 -10.17 20.71
C PRO A 352 21.55 -11.26 20.74
N ILE A 353 20.78 -11.25 21.83
CA ILE A 353 19.66 -12.16 22.09
C ILE A 353 18.37 -11.36 22.08
N PHE A 354 17.38 -11.87 21.38
CA PHE A 354 16.02 -11.35 21.36
C PHE A 354 15.04 -12.43 21.79
N SER A 355 13.89 -12.04 22.34
CA SER A 355 12.77 -12.95 22.64
C SER A 355 11.48 -12.50 21.97
N SER A 356 10.61 -13.46 21.66
CA SER A 356 9.29 -13.23 21.07
C SER A 356 8.31 -14.31 21.49
N ASP A 357 7.03 -13.99 21.55
CA ASP A 357 5.96 -14.96 21.74
C ASP A 357 5.33 -15.42 20.39
N ASP A 358 5.62 -14.69 19.28
CA ASP A 358 4.89 -14.83 18.02
C ASP A 358 5.75 -14.77 16.73
N LEU A 359 7.07 -14.75 16.84
CA LEU A 359 8.05 -14.56 15.74
C LEU A 359 8.02 -13.18 15.07
N VAL A 360 7.11 -12.31 15.42
CA VAL A 360 6.92 -10.99 14.78
C VAL A 360 7.36 -9.87 15.71
N ASN A 361 6.92 -9.94 16.99
CA ASN A 361 7.19 -8.91 17.98
C ASN A 361 8.39 -9.34 18.82
N TRP A 362 9.56 -8.81 18.48
CA TRP A 362 10.82 -9.14 19.12
C TRP A 362 11.23 -8.08 20.12
N LYS A 363 11.73 -8.53 21.26
CA LYS A 363 12.30 -7.70 22.30
C LYS A 363 13.76 -8.02 22.45
N TYR A 364 14.64 -7.00 22.37
CA TYR A 364 16.03 -7.16 22.72
C TYR A 364 16.19 -7.49 24.21
N GLU A 365 16.85 -8.57 24.52
CA GLU A 365 17.09 -8.99 25.92
C GLU A 365 18.48 -8.55 26.40
N LYS A 366 19.51 -8.98 25.70
CA LYS A 366 20.91 -8.72 26.07
C LYS A 366 21.90 -9.30 25.07
N ASN A 367 23.20 -9.15 25.33
CA ASN A 367 24.26 -9.88 24.65
C ASN A 367 24.56 -11.21 25.36
N ALA A 368 24.82 -12.27 24.59
CA ALA A 368 25.16 -13.59 25.16
C ALA A 368 26.47 -13.55 25.94
N PHE A 369 27.45 -12.80 25.47
CA PHE A 369 28.78 -12.72 26.05
C PHE A 369 29.11 -11.34 26.60
N ARG A 370 30.05 -11.30 27.53
CA ARG A 370 30.74 -10.11 28.05
C ARG A 370 32.24 -10.18 27.74
N ASN A 371 32.95 -9.07 27.85
CA ASN A 371 34.39 -9.07 27.66
C ASN A 371 35.13 -10.11 28.52
N ALA A 372 34.64 -10.28 29.75
CA ALA A 372 35.19 -11.24 30.71
C ALA A 372 34.91 -12.72 30.37
N THR A 373 33.89 -13.01 29.54
CA THR A 373 33.43 -14.39 29.25
C THR A 373 33.74 -14.87 27.84
N LYS A 374 34.31 -14.01 26.97
CA LYS A 374 34.73 -14.42 25.65
C LYS A 374 35.93 -15.39 25.72
N PRO A 375 36.14 -16.24 24.69
CA PRO A 375 37.28 -17.13 24.64
C PRO A 375 38.60 -16.39 24.82
N SER A 376 39.54 -17.00 25.55
CA SER A 376 40.86 -16.42 25.81
C SER A 376 41.87 -16.62 24.66
N TRP A 377 41.56 -17.53 23.74
CA TRP A 377 42.35 -17.80 22.54
C TRP A 377 41.87 -17.00 21.34
N ASN A 378 42.77 -16.71 20.38
CA ASN A 378 42.48 -15.96 19.18
C ASN A 378 41.68 -14.69 19.45
N LYS A 379 42.19 -13.79 20.29
CA LYS A 379 41.50 -12.62 20.87
C LYS A 379 40.93 -11.66 19.83
N ASP A 380 41.44 -11.70 18.60
CA ASP A 380 40.95 -10.87 17.48
C ASP A 380 39.74 -11.48 16.74
N ASN A 381 39.36 -12.69 17.09
CA ASN A 381 38.17 -13.33 16.55
C ASN A 381 36.88 -12.70 17.08
N ALA A 382 35.79 -12.94 16.37
CA ALA A 382 34.46 -12.46 16.68
C ALA A 382 33.47 -13.62 16.76
N PHE A 383 32.31 -13.35 17.39
CA PHE A 383 31.21 -14.30 17.50
C PHE A 383 30.34 -14.25 16.25
N TRP A 384 30.28 -15.35 15.48
CA TRP A 384 29.48 -15.47 14.28
C TRP A 384 28.53 -16.68 14.37
N ALA A 385 27.50 -16.66 13.51
CA ALA A 385 26.59 -17.75 13.21
C ALA A 385 26.28 -18.64 14.43
N PRO A 386 25.46 -18.18 15.38
CA PRO A 386 25.05 -18.98 16.54
C PRO A 386 24.12 -20.12 16.14
N GLU A 387 24.12 -21.17 16.96
CA GLU A 387 23.14 -22.27 16.89
C GLU A 387 22.76 -22.70 18.30
N MET A 388 21.51 -22.49 18.71
CA MET A 388 21.02 -22.80 20.05
C MET A 388 20.15 -24.06 20.07
N ARG A 389 20.43 -24.94 21.04
CA ARG A 389 19.64 -26.16 21.28
C ARG A 389 19.42 -26.41 22.77
N TYR A 390 18.39 -27.17 23.08
CA TYR A 390 18.17 -27.71 24.44
C TYR A 390 18.47 -29.20 24.42
N ILE A 391 19.59 -29.60 25.03
CA ILE A 391 20.12 -30.97 25.01
C ILE A 391 20.28 -31.45 26.46
N ASN A 392 19.66 -32.57 26.81
CA ASN A 392 19.80 -33.22 28.13
C ASN A 392 19.63 -32.25 29.31
N GLY A 393 18.65 -31.35 29.23
CA GLY A 393 18.36 -30.42 30.34
C GLY A 393 19.19 -29.14 30.37
N LYS A 394 20.10 -28.94 29.42
CA LYS A 394 20.96 -27.74 29.28
C LYS A 394 20.69 -27.00 27.97
N TYR A 395 20.87 -25.69 28.01
CA TYR A 395 20.90 -24.86 26.85
C TYR A 395 22.33 -24.89 26.27
N VAL A 396 22.47 -25.36 25.04
CA VAL A 396 23.76 -25.58 24.37
C VAL A 396 23.84 -24.60 23.22
N LEU A 397 24.78 -23.67 23.30
CA LEU A 397 25.02 -22.67 22.27
C LEU A 397 26.32 -23.03 21.54
N TYR A 398 26.17 -23.43 20.29
CA TYR A 398 27.28 -23.54 19.34
C TYR A 398 27.46 -22.20 18.64
N TYR A 399 28.69 -21.82 18.32
CA TYR A 399 28.98 -20.59 17.61
C TYR A 399 30.33 -20.65 16.89
N SER A 400 30.43 -19.90 15.82
CA SER A 400 31.70 -19.72 15.11
C SER A 400 32.54 -18.67 15.84
N TRP A 401 33.80 -19.01 16.13
CA TRP A 401 34.80 -18.10 16.68
C TRP A 401 35.85 -17.83 15.62
N ALA A 402 35.68 -16.79 14.81
CA ALA A 402 36.42 -16.59 13.57
C ALA A 402 36.75 -15.12 13.32
N LYS A 403 37.67 -14.90 12.34
CA LYS A 403 38.06 -13.57 11.91
C LYS A 403 37.91 -13.47 10.39
N MET A 404 37.41 -12.33 9.93
CA MET A 404 37.32 -12.06 8.50
C MET A 404 38.72 -12.16 7.84
N ASN A 405 38.80 -12.86 6.71
CA ASN A 405 40.03 -13.16 5.99
C ASN A 405 41.07 -13.96 6.81
N GLY A 406 40.66 -14.59 7.90
CA GLY A 406 41.48 -15.39 8.79
C GLY A 406 41.08 -16.86 8.83
N THR A 407 40.91 -17.50 7.67
CA THR A 407 40.43 -18.89 7.55
C THR A 407 41.23 -19.89 8.36
N ALA A 408 42.49 -19.65 8.59
CA ALA A 408 43.37 -20.47 9.44
C ALA A 408 43.09 -20.33 10.95
N GLN A 409 42.12 -19.49 11.36
CA GLN A 409 41.79 -19.27 12.78
C GLN A 409 40.28 -19.44 13.04
N SER A 410 39.57 -20.16 12.17
CA SER A 410 38.16 -20.42 12.33
C SER A 410 37.92 -21.66 13.20
N HIS A 411 37.06 -21.55 14.16
CA HIS A 411 36.67 -22.61 15.08
C HIS A 411 35.16 -22.65 15.28
N THR A 412 34.60 -23.83 15.42
CA THR A 412 33.29 -23.97 16.07
C THR A 412 33.53 -24.20 17.55
N ASN A 413 32.89 -23.37 18.37
CA ASN A 413 32.92 -23.48 19.82
C ASN A 413 31.54 -23.89 20.35
N VAL A 414 31.53 -24.44 21.57
CA VAL A 414 30.31 -24.77 22.28
C VAL A 414 30.38 -24.27 23.72
N VAL A 415 29.25 -23.84 24.28
CA VAL A 415 29.09 -23.44 25.67
C VAL A 415 27.71 -23.84 26.15
N THR A 416 27.58 -24.14 27.45
CA THR A 416 26.29 -24.49 28.04
C THR A 416 25.80 -23.45 29.04
N ALA A 417 24.49 -23.40 29.25
CA ALA A 417 23.85 -22.52 30.23
C ALA A 417 22.62 -23.16 30.85
N ASP A 418 22.14 -22.51 31.94
CA ASP A 418 20.96 -22.96 32.69
C ASP A 418 19.65 -22.35 32.17
N THR A 419 19.77 -21.26 31.42
CA THR A 419 18.62 -20.55 30.78
C THR A 419 18.99 -20.13 29.38
N PRO A 420 18.03 -19.79 28.51
CA PRO A 420 18.32 -19.28 27.17
C PRO A 420 19.08 -17.92 27.18
N LEU A 421 19.11 -17.25 28.33
CA LEU A 421 19.87 -15.99 28.52
C LEU A 421 21.25 -16.18 29.16
N GLY A 422 21.65 -17.42 29.42
CA GLY A 422 22.92 -17.73 30.09
C GLY A 422 22.76 -18.29 31.50
N THR A 423 23.88 -18.52 32.17
CA THR A 423 23.96 -18.88 33.60
C THR A 423 24.28 -17.64 34.42
N TYR A 424 23.70 -17.49 35.60
CA TYR A 424 23.97 -16.36 36.48
C TYR A 424 25.41 -16.36 36.95
N ASP A 425 26.14 -15.26 36.69
CA ASP A 425 27.49 -15.02 37.17
C ASP A 425 27.48 -13.89 38.21
N SER A 426 27.73 -14.24 39.46
CA SER A 426 27.72 -13.29 40.59
C SER A 426 28.81 -12.21 40.46
N THR A 427 29.90 -12.47 39.73
CA THR A 427 30.96 -11.50 39.53
C THR A 427 30.59 -10.40 38.52
N LEU A 428 29.62 -10.68 37.66
CA LEU A 428 29.13 -9.78 36.62
C LEU A 428 27.71 -9.27 36.93
N ASP A 429 27.10 -9.79 38.02
CA ASP A 429 25.69 -9.51 38.38
C ASP A 429 24.73 -9.65 37.20
N ASP A 430 24.93 -10.67 36.39
CA ASP A 430 24.17 -10.90 35.17
C ASP A 430 24.16 -12.39 34.78
N LYS A 431 23.25 -12.77 33.88
CA LYS A 431 23.31 -14.07 33.18
C LYS A 431 24.19 -13.94 31.94
N VAL A 432 25.12 -14.85 31.78
CA VAL A 432 26.08 -14.85 30.65
C VAL A 432 26.40 -16.27 30.19
N PHE A 433 26.90 -16.40 28.99
CA PHE A 433 27.54 -17.61 28.52
C PHE A 433 29.06 -17.53 28.81
N ALA A 434 29.59 -18.54 29.45
CA ALA A 434 31.01 -18.60 29.86
C ALA A 434 31.53 -20.04 29.81
N GLY A 435 32.86 -20.21 29.80
CA GLY A 435 33.49 -21.53 29.79
C GLY A 435 33.43 -22.24 28.44
N SER A 436 33.57 -21.49 27.33
CA SER A 436 33.55 -22.03 25.98
C SER A 436 34.57 -23.14 25.76
N ILE A 437 34.20 -24.17 25.02
CA ILE A 437 35.01 -25.30 24.60
C ILE A 437 35.20 -25.20 23.09
N GLN A 438 36.41 -25.36 22.60
CA GLN A 438 36.68 -25.49 21.18
C GLN A 438 36.26 -26.88 20.72
N LEU A 439 35.23 -26.95 19.87
CA LEU A 439 34.64 -28.19 19.39
C LEU A 439 35.29 -28.67 18.08
N LEU A 440 35.41 -27.75 17.11
CA LEU A 440 36.05 -27.99 15.83
C LEU A 440 37.16 -26.96 15.59
N SER A 441 38.26 -27.37 15.00
CA SER A 441 39.34 -26.46 14.58
C SER A 441 39.74 -26.70 13.14
N ASN A 442 40.28 -25.67 12.49
CA ASN A 442 40.79 -25.78 11.13
C ASN A 442 41.91 -26.79 10.98
N GLU A 443 42.72 -26.96 12.01
CA GLU A 443 43.89 -27.87 11.99
C GLU A 443 43.44 -29.33 11.87
N GLU A 444 42.31 -29.68 12.46
CA GLU A 444 41.79 -31.04 12.44
C GLU A 444 40.72 -31.27 11.39
N PHE A 445 39.80 -30.32 11.23
CA PHE A 445 38.55 -30.50 10.45
C PHE A 445 38.54 -29.70 9.14
N GLY A 446 39.66 -29.06 8.77
CA GLY A 446 39.78 -28.33 7.53
C GLY A 446 39.27 -26.89 7.58
N TYR A 447 39.43 -26.19 6.46
CA TYR A 447 39.09 -24.76 6.37
C TYR A 447 37.65 -24.45 6.69
N ASN A 448 37.43 -23.30 7.35
CA ASN A 448 36.13 -22.72 7.68
C ASN A 448 35.24 -23.67 8.50
N CYS A 449 35.75 -24.08 9.69
CA CYS A 449 34.92 -24.74 10.68
C CYS A 449 33.94 -23.74 11.34
N ILE A 450 33.04 -23.20 10.55
CA ILE A 450 32.02 -22.20 10.95
C ILE A 450 30.62 -22.61 10.45
N ASP A 451 29.62 -21.82 10.77
CA ASP A 451 28.23 -21.96 10.31
C ASP A 451 27.64 -23.32 10.64
N GLN A 452 27.78 -23.68 11.88
CA GLN A 452 27.35 -24.98 12.38
C GLN A 452 25.83 -25.06 12.56
N PHE A 453 25.29 -26.25 12.28
CA PHE A 453 23.90 -26.60 12.49
C PHE A 453 23.79 -27.98 13.18
N TYR A 454 23.05 -28.04 14.28
CA TYR A 454 22.82 -29.27 15.03
C TYR A 454 21.57 -30.01 14.54
N TYR A 455 21.68 -31.34 14.40
CA TYR A 455 20.57 -32.21 14.10
C TYR A 455 20.63 -33.51 14.91
N GLU A 456 19.50 -33.93 15.46
CA GLU A 456 19.37 -35.18 16.20
C GLU A 456 18.39 -36.12 15.53
N GLU A 457 18.81 -37.37 15.35
CA GLU A 457 17.97 -38.45 14.82
C GLU A 457 18.39 -39.80 15.37
N ASN A 458 17.40 -40.59 15.81
CA ASN A 458 17.63 -41.94 16.33
C ASN A 458 18.70 -41.99 17.45
N ASP A 459 18.60 -41.10 18.42
CA ASP A 459 19.54 -40.93 19.54
C ASP A 459 20.97 -40.59 19.14
N ARG A 460 21.21 -40.28 17.85
CA ARG A 460 22.50 -39.80 17.35
C ARG A 460 22.46 -38.31 17.12
N LYS A 461 23.52 -37.63 17.51
CA LYS A 461 23.68 -36.19 17.40
C LYS A 461 24.70 -35.86 16.34
N PHE A 462 24.35 -34.97 15.44
CA PHE A 462 25.19 -34.57 14.31
C PHE A 462 25.38 -33.06 14.32
N LEU A 463 26.56 -32.63 13.94
CA LEU A 463 26.86 -31.23 13.66
C LEU A 463 27.29 -31.08 12.21
N PHE A 464 26.48 -30.36 11.45
CA PHE A 464 26.84 -29.91 10.10
C PHE A 464 27.59 -28.61 10.20
N TYR A 465 28.61 -28.39 9.38
CA TYR A 465 29.42 -27.18 9.41
C TYR A 465 30.14 -26.95 8.07
N GLY A 466 30.58 -25.72 7.83
CA GLY A 466 31.39 -25.38 6.70
C GLY A 466 30.93 -24.17 5.93
N SER A 467 31.89 -23.46 5.34
CA SER A 467 31.64 -22.27 4.53
C SER A 467 32.60 -22.25 3.35
N PHE A 468 32.10 -22.30 2.11
CA PHE A 468 32.79 -22.25 0.82
C PHE A 468 33.94 -23.24 0.60
N ASN A 469 34.09 -24.24 1.47
CA ASN A 469 35.02 -25.36 1.35
C ASN A 469 34.34 -26.72 1.48
N GLY A 470 33.04 -26.70 1.27
CA GLY A 470 32.14 -27.83 1.44
C GLY A 470 31.41 -27.79 2.78
N ILE A 471 30.25 -28.40 2.80
CA ILE A 471 29.52 -28.68 4.04
C ILE A 471 29.89 -30.09 4.48
N TRP A 472 30.28 -30.20 5.73
CA TRP A 472 30.73 -31.43 6.38
C TRP A 472 29.79 -31.76 7.54
N VAL A 473 29.80 -33.03 7.95
CA VAL A 473 29.01 -33.47 9.12
C VAL A 473 29.90 -34.39 9.98
N VAL A 474 29.84 -34.17 11.30
CA VAL A 474 30.47 -35.03 12.31
C VAL A 474 29.42 -35.55 13.28
N GLU A 475 29.64 -36.71 13.90
CA GLU A 475 28.84 -37.22 15.00
C GLU A 475 29.38 -36.67 16.32
N LEU A 476 28.43 -36.17 17.16
CA LEU A 476 28.77 -35.66 18.49
C LEU A 476 28.57 -36.74 19.57
N THR A 477 29.12 -36.48 20.75
CA THR A 477 28.84 -37.20 21.98
C THR A 477 27.37 -37.01 22.42
N ASP A 478 26.86 -37.85 23.28
CA ASP A 478 25.45 -37.86 23.75
C ASP A 478 25.05 -36.57 24.46
N ASP A 479 25.99 -35.82 25.02
CA ASP A 479 25.78 -34.49 25.60
C ASP A 479 25.88 -33.35 24.58
N GLY A 480 26.31 -33.62 23.35
CA GLY A 480 26.50 -32.64 22.29
C GLY A 480 27.74 -31.75 22.45
N LEU A 481 28.61 -32.01 23.43
CA LEU A 481 29.71 -31.10 23.78
C LEU A 481 31.06 -31.47 23.19
N ALA A 482 31.15 -32.60 22.51
CA ALA A 482 32.40 -33.05 21.87
C ALA A 482 32.13 -33.85 20.58
N VAL A 483 33.11 -33.93 19.69
CA VAL A 483 33.09 -34.87 18.56
C VAL A 483 33.24 -36.27 19.11
N LYS A 484 32.36 -37.20 18.73
CA LYS A 484 32.42 -38.62 19.11
C LYS A 484 33.62 -39.28 18.44
N ARG A 485 34.48 -39.89 19.26
CA ARG A 485 35.75 -40.48 18.79
C ARG A 485 35.84 -41.96 19.06
N GLY A 486 36.51 -42.66 18.17
CA GLY A 486 36.86 -44.07 18.35
C GLY A 486 38.07 -44.26 19.26
N ALA A 487 38.50 -45.53 19.48
CA ALA A 487 39.68 -45.89 20.27
C ALA A 487 40.97 -45.32 19.71
N ASP A 488 41.04 -45.02 18.42
CA ASP A 488 42.19 -44.40 17.73
C ASP A 488 42.17 -42.85 17.81
N ASN A 489 41.26 -42.30 18.63
CA ASN A 489 41.07 -40.86 18.79
C ASN A 489 40.57 -40.12 17.53
N LYS A 490 40.15 -40.85 16.47
CA LYS A 490 39.56 -40.24 15.28
C LYS A 490 38.06 -40.10 15.40
N PRO A 491 37.44 -39.13 14.69
CA PRO A 491 35.97 -39.05 14.59
C PRO A 491 35.37 -40.39 14.15
N VAL A 492 34.35 -40.89 14.86
CA VAL A 492 33.64 -42.12 14.46
C VAL A 492 32.87 -41.93 13.15
N PHE A 493 32.52 -40.68 12.86
CA PHE A 493 31.86 -40.28 11.62
C PHE A 493 32.29 -38.88 11.23
N TRP A 494 32.75 -38.72 9.99
CA TRP A 494 33.11 -37.44 9.36
C TRP A 494 32.91 -37.56 7.85
N LYS A 495 32.03 -36.76 7.25
CA LYS A 495 31.66 -36.87 5.85
C LYS A 495 31.38 -35.52 5.23
N LYS A 496 31.79 -35.30 3.98
CA LYS A 496 31.39 -34.17 3.17
C LYS A 496 30.01 -34.45 2.53
N VAL A 497 29.06 -33.50 2.59
CA VAL A 497 27.71 -33.63 2.07
C VAL A 497 27.36 -32.61 0.98
N CYS A 498 28.07 -31.46 0.91
CA CYS A 498 27.91 -30.50 -0.19
C CYS A 498 29.23 -30.00 -0.72
N GLY A 499 29.25 -29.50 -1.95
CA GLY A 499 30.38 -28.88 -2.61
C GLY A 499 30.81 -27.53 -2.02
N ASN A 500 31.66 -26.82 -2.75
CA ASN A 500 32.33 -25.63 -2.22
C ASN A 500 31.58 -24.33 -2.44
N ALA A 501 30.38 -24.37 -3.00
CA ALA A 501 29.57 -23.17 -3.24
C ALA A 501 28.74 -22.69 -2.02
N PHE A 502 28.67 -23.51 -0.96
CA PHE A 502 27.68 -23.39 0.10
C PHE A 502 28.26 -22.99 1.44
N GLU A 503 27.43 -22.29 2.23
CA GLU A 503 27.58 -22.02 3.67
C GLU A 503 26.21 -21.90 4.35
N GLY A 504 26.17 -21.62 5.67
CA GLY A 504 24.93 -21.34 6.39
C GLY A 504 23.90 -22.47 6.35
N THR A 505 24.38 -23.70 6.62
CA THR A 505 23.57 -24.91 6.47
C THR A 505 22.47 -25.05 7.51
N ASN A 506 21.32 -25.53 7.05
CA ASN A 506 20.17 -25.89 7.89
C ASN A 506 19.45 -27.11 7.31
N ILE A 507 18.90 -27.98 8.14
CA ILE A 507 18.19 -29.17 7.66
C ILE A 507 16.76 -29.19 8.22
N TYR A 508 15.82 -29.44 7.34
CA TYR A 508 14.42 -29.63 7.66
C TYR A 508 13.90 -30.96 7.09
N LYS A 509 13.21 -31.74 7.92
CA LYS A 509 12.58 -32.99 7.50
C LYS A 509 11.09 -32.77 7.21
N LYS A 510 10.66 -33.10 6.00
CA LYS A 510 9.24 -33.09 5.63
C LYS A 510 8.88 -34.37 4.86
N GLY A 511 7.95 -35.14 5.40
CA GLY A 511 7.62 -36.44 4.84
C GLY A 511 8.85 -37.37 4.82
N ASP A 512 9.11 -37.93 3.64
CA ASP A 512 10.24 -38.86 3.44
C ASP A 512 11.56 -38.18 3.08
N TYR A 513 11.56 -36.83 3.02
CA TYR A 513 12.74 -36.09 2.58
C TYR A 513 13.34 -35.22 3.69
N TYR A 514 14.68 -35.16 3.67
CA TYR A 514 15.49 -34.16 4.33
C TYR A 514 15.84 -33.09 3.32
N TYR A 515 15.56 -31.86 3.64
CA TYR A 515 15.88 -30.68 2.84
C TYR A 515 17.08 -29.97 3.48
N LEU A 516 18.18 -29.93 2.78
CA LEU A 516 19.36 -29.18 3.20
C LEU A 516 19.29 -27.81 2.55
N PHE A 517 18.95 -26.82 3.37
CA PHE A 517 19.06 -25.41 3.01
C PHE A 517 20.50 -24.96 3.20
N ALA A 518 20.96 -24.11 2.31
CA ALA A 518 22.28 -23.50 2.39
C ALA A 518 22.25 -22.14 1.69
N SER A 519 23.31 -21.39 1.83
CA SER A 519 23.44 -20.10 1.15
C SER A 519 24.61 -20.12 0.18
N ILE A 520 24.45 -19.38 -0.92
CA ILE A 520 25.48 -19.19 -1.95
C ILE A 520 25.70 -17.70 -2.19
N GLY A 521 26.81 -17.34 -2.86
CA GLY A 521 27.10 -15.95 -3.21
C GLY A 521 27.80 -15.18 -2.10
N ALA A 522 27.84 -13.86 -2.19
CA ALA A 522 28.57 -12.99 -1.27
C ALA A 522 27.64 -12.41 -0.20
N CYS A 523 27.82 -12.79 1.06
CA CYS A 523 26.98 -12.39 2.20
C CYS A 523 27.17 -10.95 2.68
N CYS A 524 28.36 -10.37 2.48
CA CYS A 524 28.83 -9.24 3.29
C CYS A 524 29.20 -8.01 2.43
N ALA A 525 28.44 -7.76 1.35
CA ALA A 525 28.70 -6.70 0.39
C ALA A 525 27.64 -5.57 0.40
N GLY A 526 26.80 -5.47 1.45
CA GLY A 526 25.73 -4.48 1.55
C GLY A 526 24.79 -4.55 0.34
N ALA A 527 24.47 -3.42 -0.26
CA ALA A 527 23.63 -3.35 -1.46
C ALA A 527 24.18 -4.09 -2.69
N ASN A 528 25.47 -4.49 -2.68
CA ASN A 528 26.09 -5.29 -3.73
C ASN A 528 26.07 -6.80 -3.41
N SER A 529 25.51 -7.22 -2.29
CA SER A 529 25.38 -8.62 -1.93
C SER A 529 24.55 -9.36 -2.99
N ASN A 530 24.97 -10.56 -3.34
CA ASN A 530 24.24 -11.50 -4.19
C ASN A 530 24.04 -12.83 -3.47
N TYR A 531 23.92 -12.76 -2.16
CA TYR A 531 23.63 -13.91 -1.31
C TYR A 531 22.22 -14.42 -1.59
N GLU A 532 22.03 -15.74 -1.52
CA GLU A 532 20.77 -16.42 -1.82
C GLU A 532 20.63 -17.65 -0.94
N VAL A 533 19.39 -17.99 -0.55
CA VAL A 533 19.07 -19.28 0.07
C VAL A 533 18.69 -20.27 -1.00
N VAL A 534 19.35 -21.41 -0.97
CA VAL A 534 19.17 -22.52 -1.91
C VAL A 534 18.91 -23.84 -1.16
N VAL A 535 18.44 -24.86 -1.86
CA VAL A 535 18.09 -26.14 -1.25
C VAL A 535 18.43 -27.33 -2.14
N GLY A 536 18.77 -28.44 -1.51
CA GLY A 536 18.73 -29.78 -2.09
C GLY A 536 17.99 -30.72 -1.18
N ARG A 537 17.53 -31.87 -1.68
CA ARG A 537 16.81 -32.87 -0.87
C ARG A 537 17.40 -34.26 -0.97
N SER A 538 17.18 -35.06 0.07
CA SER A 538 17.63 -36.46 0.18
C SER A 538 16.61 -37.30 0.95
N ASN A 539 16.56 -38.61 0.69
CA ASN A 539 15.85 -39.55 1.56
C ASN A 539 16.67 -39.97 2.80
N SER A 540 17.88 -39.49 2.95
CA SER A 540 18.77 -39.78 4.06
C SER A 540 19.33 -38.48 4.63
N LEU A 541 19.34 -38.34 5.97
CA LEU A 541 19.97 -37.22 6.68
C LEU A 541 21.42 -36.96 6.20
N LEU A 542 22.13 -38.00 5.87
CA LEU A 542 23.57 -37.92 5.50
C LEU A 542 23.79 -37.87 3.98
N GLY A 543 22.74 -37.53 3.21
CA GLY A 543 22.80 -37.39 1.75
C GLY A 543 22.83 -38.72 0.97
N PRO A 544 23.00 -38.70 -0.37
CA PRO A 544 23.28 -37.53 -1.18
C PRO A 544 22.09 -36.56 -1.25
N TYR A 545 22.35 -35.26 -1.20
CA TYR A 545 21.36 -34.22 -1.44
C TYR A 545 21.40 -33.83 -2.92
N VAL A 546 20.26 -33.78 -3.56
CA VAL A 546 20.16 -33.52 -5.02
C VAL A 546 19.21 -32.37 -5.34
N ASP A 547 19.40 -31.73 -6.50
CA ASP A 547 18.45 -30.81 -7.11
C ASP A 547 17.26 -31.57 -7.74
N LYS A 548 16.30 -30.85 -8.35
CA LYS A 548 15.13 -31.45 -9.02
C LYS A 548 15.47 -32.34 -10.22
N ASN A 549 16.67 -32.19 -10.78
CA ASN A 549 17.16 -32.98 -11.90
C ASN A 549 17.97 -34.20 -11.43
N GLY A 550 18.11 -34.40 -10.12
CA GLY A 550 18.87 -35.49 -9.51
C GLY A 550 20.39 -35.27 -9.47
N LYS A 551 20.85 -34.02 -9.71
CA LYS A 551 22.26 -33.66 -9.65
C LYS A 551 22.66 -33.36 -8.21
N ASP A 552 23.82 -33.91 -7.77
CA ASP A 552 24.29 -33.86 -6.39
C ASP A 552 24.77 -32.46 -5.98
N MET A 553 24.43 -32.01 -4.75
CA MET A 553 24.99 -30.81 -4.13
C MET A 553 26.53 -30.91 -3.93
N LEU A 554 27.10 -32.08 -3.88
CA LEU A 554 28.58 -32.24 -3.93
C LEU A 554 29.17 -31.66 -5.21
N GLU A 555 28.40 -31.60 -6.30
CA GLU A 555 28.78 -30.97 -7.57
C GLU A 555 28.28 -29.52 -7.69
N ASN A 556 27.89 -28.90 -6.56
CA ASN A 556 27.34 -27.56 -6.50
C ASN A 556 26.04 -27.39 -7.29
N ALA A 557 25.13 -28.38 -7.24
CA ALA A 557 23.79 -28.28 -7.77
C ALA A 557 22.79 -27.88 -6.67
N TRP A 558 21.74 -27.14 -7.02
CA TRP A 558 20.72 -26.65 -6.05
C TRP A 558 19.42 -26.20 -6.73
N GLU A 559 18.37 -25.98 -5.92
CA GLU A 559 17.15 -25.24 -6.29
C GLU A 559 17.07 -23.94 -5.51
N PRO A 560 16.60 -22.82 -6.12
CA PRO A 560 16.47 -21.54 -5.44
C PRO A 560 15.27 -21.56 -4.45
N VAL A 561 15.45 -20.95 -3.28
CA VAL A 561 14.40 -20.73 -2.28
C VAL A 561 14.01 -19.26 -2.22
N VAL A 562 14.97 -18.38 -1.97
CA VAL A 562 14.79 -16.93 -1.99
C VAL A 562 16.07 -16.27 -2.49
N ASP A 563 15.92 -15.29 -3.37
CA ASP A 563 16.99 -14.50 -3.94
C ASP A 563 16.70 -13.00 -3.84
N GLY A 564 17.60 -12.16 -4.31
CA GLY A 564 17.44 -10.71 -4.33
C GLY A 564 16.57 -10.21 -5.47
N GLY A 565 16.12 -11.10 -6.35
CA GLY A 565 15.25 -10.77 -7.49
C GLY A 565 15.76 -9.59 -8.32
N ASP A 566 14.89 -8.64 -8.56
CA ASP A 566 15.20 -7.41 -9.31
C ASP A 566 16.02 -6.38 -8.51
N ARG A 567 16.35 -6.66 -7.25
CA ARG A 567 17.09 -5.78 -6.33
C ARG A 567 16.40 -4.43 -6.08
N SER A 568 15.07 -4.37 -6.19
CA SER A 568 14.32 -3.12 -6.03
C SER A 568 14.27 -2.64 -4.59
N LYS A 569 14.20 -3.57 -3.64
CA LYS A 569 14.09 -3.26 -2.21
C LYS A 569 15.05 -4.07 -1.34
N TRP A 570 15.03 -5.38 -1.46
CA TRP A 570 15.86 -6.29 -0.68
C TRP A 570 16.92 -6.92 -1.55
N VAL A 571 18.11 -7.16 -0.97
CA VAL A 571 19.23 -7.80 -1.67
C VAL A 571 19.99 -8.71 -0.73
N GLY A 572 20.59 -9.76 -1.29
CA GLY A 572 21.43 -10.69 -0.55
C GLY A 572 20.72 -11.39 0.61
N PRO A 573 19.52 -11.98 0.41
CA PRO A 573 18.86 -12.80 1.42
C PRO A 573 19.67 -14.08 1.64
N GLY A 574 19.93 -14.43 2.88
CA GLY A 574 20.70 -15.65 3.15
C GLY A 574 20.79 -16.01 4.63
N HIS A 575 21.50 -17.11 4.87
CA HIS A 575 21.78 -17.67 6.19
C HIS A 575 20.51 -17.81 7.03
N ASN A 576 19.60 -18.69 6.59
CA ASN A 576 18.35 -18.90 7.28
C ASN A 576 18.52 -19.74 8.56
N SER A 577 17.69 -19.44 9.55
CA SER A 577 17.49 -20.26 10.73
C SER A 577 16.79 -21.57 10.39
N MET A 578 16.74 -22.48 11.35
CA MET A 578 15.81 -23.61 11.32
C MET A 578 14.38 -23.11 11.04
N LEU A 579 13.64 -23.85 10.22
CA LEU A 579 12.24 -23.53 9.96
C LEU A 579 11.40 -23.68 11.23
N VAL A 580 10.49 -22.76 11.43
CA VAL A 580 9.49 -22.82 12.50
C VAL A 580 8.15 -23.19 11.90
N VAL A 581 7.46 -24.16 12.47
CA VAL A 581 6.11 -24.53 12.07
C VAL A 581 5.15 -23.94 13.08
N ASP A 582 4.17 -23.16 12.60
CA ASP A 582 3.13 -22.60 13.46
C ASP A 582 2.03 -23.63 13.76
N ASP A 583 1.08 -23.26 14.61
CA ASP A 583 0.03 -24.18 15.07
C ASP A 583 -1.02 -24.51 13.99
N GLU A 584 -1.02 -23.78 12.88
CA GLU A 584 -1.82 -24.06 11.67
C GLU A 584 -1.03 -24.90 10.64
N GLY A 585 0.21 -25.26 10.95
CA GLY A 585 1.07 -26.07 10.08
C GLY A 585 1.77 -25.31 8.97
N THR A 586 1.81 -23.98 9.06
CA THR A 586 2.57 -23.14 8.12
C THR A 586 4.05 -23.12 8.52
N GLU A 587 4.94 -23.38 7.56
CA GLU A 587 6.38 -23.27 7.77
C GLU A 587 6.85 -21.84 7.53
N TRP A 588 7.66 -21.34 8.46
CA TRP A 588 8.23 -20.01 8.47
C TRP A 588 9.75 -20.05 8.45
N MET A 589 10.34 -19.21 7.62
CA MET A 589 11.79 -19.05 7.48
C MET A 589 12.21 -17.67 7.99
N ILE A 590 13.13 -17.65 8.95
CA ILE A 590 13.81 -16.44 9.41
C ILE A 590 15.23 -16.44 8.82
N TYR A 591 15.64 -15.31 8.24
CA TYR A 591 16.91 -15.16 7.56
C TYR A 591 17.34 -13.68 7.58
N HIS A 592 18.51 -13.35 7.07
CA HIS A 592 18.88 -11.94 6.94
C HIS A 592 18.85 -11.46 5.47
N SER A 593 18.68 -10.15 5.30
CA SER A 593 18.82 -9.48 3.99
C SER A 593 19.30 -8.04 4.18
N TYR A 594 19.87 -7.43 3.15
CA TYR A 594 20.14 -5.99 3.12
C TYR A 594 18.98 -5.24 2.46
N GLY A 595 18.76 -3.97 2.87
CA GLY A 595 17.99 -3.04 2.06
C GLY A 595 18.83 -2.52 0.89
N TYR A 596 18.26 -2.39 -0.29
CA TYR A 596 18.96 -1.83 -1.46
C TYR A 596 19.57 -0.43 -1.21
N TRP A 597 18.94 0.35 -0.33
CA TRP A 597 19.43 1.67 0.14
C TRP A 597 20.56 1.59 1.16
N SER A 598 20.85 0.41 1.71
CA SER A 598 21.95 0.22 2.65
C SER A 598 23.27 0.35 1.90
N GLY A 599 24.14 1.26 2.29
CA GLY A 599 25.49 1.34 1.73
C GLY A 599 26.26 0.02 1.91
N SER A 600 27.49 -0.06 1.42
CA SER A 600 28.34 -1.28 1.43
C SER A 600 28.51 -1.94 2.80
N PHE A 601 28.22 -1.22 3.89
CA PHE A 601 28.31 -1.68 5.28
C PHE A 601 27.02 -1.49 6.06
N GLY A 602 25.88 -1.31 5.38
CA GLY A 602 24.57 -1.28 6.04
C GLY A 602 24.30 -2.56 6.82
N GLY A 603 23.63 -2.44 7.94
CA GLY A 603 23.26 -3.59 8.78
C GLY A 603 22.38 -4.58 8.03
N ARG A 604 22.58 -5.87 8.30
CA ARG A 604 21.67 -6.93 7.85
C ARG A 604 20.37 -6.86 8.63
N ASN A 605 19.26 -7.00 7.93
CA ASN A 605 17.91 -6.93 8.50
C ASN A 605 17.36 -8.34 8.72
N CYS A 606 16.63 -8.54 9.82
CA CYS A 606 15.95 -9.80 10.11
C CYS A 606 14.64 -9.89 9.32
N MET A 607 14.54 -10.91 8.50
CA MET A 607 13.40 -11.17 7.63
C MET A 607 12.64 -12.39 8.11
N LEU A 608 11.34 -12.37 7.91
CA LEU A 608 10.42 -13.49 8.14
C LEU A 608 9.61 -13.71 6.86
N ASP A 609 9.60 -14.94 6.35
CA ASP A 609 8.76 -15.30 5.22
C ASP A 609 8.13 -16.67 5.38
N ARG A 610 6.93 -16.80 4.82
CA ARG A 610 6.24 -18.07 4.69
C ARG A 610 6.94 -18.92 3.63
N LEU A 611 7.23 -20.16 3.97
CA LEU A 611 7.73 -21.13 3.01
C LEU A 611 6.55 -21.82 2.30
N LEU A 612 6.56 -21.77 0.99
CA LEU A 612 5.59 -22.41 0.11
C LEU A 612 6.21 -23.67 -0.51
N TRP A 613 5.37 -24.55 -1.02
CA TRP A 613 5.80 -25.80 -1.62
C TRP A 613 5.22 -25.99 -3.00
N THR A 614 6.05 -26.34 -3.95
CA THR A 614 5.60 -26.77 -5.28
C THR A 614 4.85 -28.12 -5.19
N LYS A 615 4.13 -28.50 -6.23
CA LYS A 615 3.40 -29.80 -6.27
C LYS A 615 4.32 -31.00 -6.17
N ASP A 616 5.55 -30.89 -6.62
CA ASP A 616 6.59 -31.91 -6.57
C ASP A 616 7.50 -31.78 -5.33
N GLY A 617 7.09 -30.94 -4.36
CA GLY A 617 7.65 -30.87 -3.02
C GLY A 617 8.98 -30.07 -2.93
N TRP A 618 9.13 -28.99 -3.67
CA TRP A 618 10.25 -28.06 -3.49
C TRP A 618 9.84 -26.80 -2.75
N PRO A 619 10.59 -26.38 -1.75
CA PRO A 619 10.29 -25.19 -0.98
C PRO A 619 10.72 -23.91 -1.69
N TYR A 620 9.93 -22.84 -1.54
CA TYR A 620 10.27 -21.51 -2.04
C TYR A 620 9.55 -20.41 -1.26
N VAL A 621 10.12 -19.23 -1.20
CA VAL A 621 9.44 -18.01 -0.78
C VAL A 621 8.70 -17.44 -2.00
N LYS A 622 7.54 -16.83 -1.78
CA LYS A 622 6.69 -16.31 -2.85
C LYS A 622 7.48 -15.47 -3.87
N ASN A 623 7.41 -15.84 -5.13
CA ASN A 623 8.15 -15.23 -6.24
C ASN A 623 9.68 -15.31 -6.09
N HIS A 624 10.21 -16.12 -5.19
CA HIS A 624 11.61 -16.19 -4.76
C HIS A 624 12.16 -14.84 -4.23
N LEU A 625 11.28 -13.96 -3.73
CA LEU A 625 11.66 -12.63 -3.23
C LEU A 625 11.32 -12.48 -1.76
N PRO A 626 12.18 -11.79 -0.97
CA PRO A 626 11.81 -11.37 0.37
C PRO A 626 10.54 -10.54 0.35
N SER A 627 9.56 -10.86 1.20
CA SER A 627 8.31 -10.11 1.28
C SER A 627 8.47 -8.79 2.03
N ASP A 628 7.61 -7.82 1.72
CA ASP A 628 7.48 -6.61 2.53
C ASP A 628 6.58 -6.83 3.74
N SER A 629 5.57 -7.67 3.59
CA SER A 629 4.60 -8.02 4.62
C SER A 629 3.81 -9.25 4.21
N ASP A 630 3.37 -10.05 5.18
CA ASP A 630 2.41 -11.14 5.00
C ASP A 630 1.56 -11.28 6.26
N LEU A 631 0.63 -12.26 6.28
CA LEU A 631 -0.11 -12.65 7.48
C LEU A 631 0.86 -13.11 8.57
N ILE A 632 0.53 -12.82 9.82
CA ILE A 632 1.35 -13.27 10.96
C ILE A 632 1.33 -14.79 11.11
N PRO A 633 2.36 -15.42 11.72
CA PRO A 633 2.28 -16.79 12.21
C PRO A 633 1.19 -16.95 13.26
N VAL A 634 0.59 -18.13 13.35
CA VAL A 634 -0.45 -18.45 14.32
C VAL A 634 0.11 -19.32 15.44
N PHE A 635 0.21 -18.76 16.64
CA PHE A 635 0.55 -19.50 17.85
C PHE A 635 -0.55 -19.32 18.88
N HIS A 636 -1.12 -20.44 19.36
CA HIS A 636 -2.12 -20.41 20.41
C HIS A 636 -1.43 -20.32 21.78
N ALA A 637 -2.02 -19.54 22.69
CA ALA A 637 -1.54 -19.48 24.06
C ALA A 637 -1.68 -20.88 24.72
N ASN A 638 -0.60 -21.39 25.30
CA ASN A 638 -0.59 -22.63 26.05
C ASN A 638 -1.37 -22.50 27.35
#